data_8989b9812a1eb87ac8e3abd9ebedbeff
#
_entry.id   8989b9812a1eb87ac8e3abd9ebedbeff
#
_cell.length_a   1.000
_cell.length_b   1.000
_cell.length_c   1.000
_cell.angle_alpha   90.00
_cell.angle_beta   90.00
_cell.angle_gamma   90.00
#
_symmetry.space_group_name_H-M   'P 1'
#
loop_
_entity.id
_entity.type
_entity.pdbx_description
1 polymer ?
#
loop_
_entity_poly.entity_id
_entity_poly.type
_entity_poly.pdbx_seq_one_letter_code
_entity_poly.pdbx_strand_id
1 'polypeptide(L)'
;MSLTRNVREDIPAWQKSEDLPMLNFSNPRGIGLERRHYAMIVVKRLASGIVALFCMTCVAAQDTLRTHTIEDVVVTANRSRTANVFSTIPVQSFSGDDIRLMGLQNIADAVKKFAGTSVKDYGGIGGMNTVSVRNLGAQHTAVSYDGIVVSNTQAGQIDIGRFSLDNVSMLSVAIGQGSDMLQSARHYASAAVMGITTEQPKLDADKSSLWRIGVSGGSWGQVNPKLRLWQRLSESTIMSINADYMRADGNYPYTLVNGLESTRERRINSGISQWHVEGNVNTLFADSSSLDVKGYYYRSSRGLPGSVILYNNESNEHLWDENLFAQAIYNKRWNEQWQWVARAKYTHSWNKYEDYDIKYTDGIKREVNSQDEYYASATINWQPLRWFTMSLAEDAAFNKLRTTVNGSPNPLRFTSLTALAAKLRIGRLTAEGNLVMTYATEELTESEKYSLKTPEDRKHLSPSLSLSWRILPEEALYLRALYKSTFRMPTFNDLYYLQIGNTALRPEKAHEYGIGLTWNSRRMGCVKYIALTADGYYNNVTDKIVAFPSTYIWKMVNFGKVEIWGLDATIATEIDIAKKTSAMLSASVSVQDAKDKTDGSATYGSQLPYTAKVSGGISAILNTPWLTVGYSATGQGKRYSMAQNIRQYHLSPYMEHSVSISRRFDLGNSSNINLQLSVNNITNEQYEIIKYYPMPGRSLTASATVEF
;
A
#
# COMPACT_ATOMS: atom_id res chain seq x y z
N MET A 1 7.44 60.71 -10.36
CA MET A 1 7.98 61.37 -9.15
C MET A 1 8.79 60.32 -8.39
N SER A 2 10.08 60.55 -8.40
CA SER A 2 11.18 59.77 -7.84
C SER A 2 11.17 59.77 -6.33
N LEU A 3 11.56 58.67 -5.70
CA LEU A 3 12.36 58.68 -4.49
C LEU A 3 13.06 57.32 -4.30
N THR A 4 14.28 57.28 -4.74
CA THR A 4 15.35 56.38 -4.35
C THR A 4 15.74 56.63 -2.90
N ARG A 5 15.92 55.54 -2.11
CA ARG A 5 16.80 55.60 -0.94
C ARG A 5 17.57 54.31 -0.77
N ASN A 6 18.88 54.40 -0.96
CA ASN A 6 19.91 53.47 -0.56
C ASN A 6 19.96 53.27 0.94
N VAL A 7 20.14 52.05 1.39
CA VAL A 7 20.84 51.74 2.65
C VAL A 7 21.79 50.58 2.37
N ARG A 8 23.09 50.92 2.39
CA ARG A 8 24.23 50.03 2.56
C ARG A 8 24.49 49.93 4.05
N GLU A 9 24.81 48.73 4.53
CA GLU A 9 25.62 48.43 5.73
C GLU A 9 25.58 46.92 5.93
N ASP A 10 26.60 46.24 5.93
CA ASP A 10 27.88 45.96 6.46
C ASP A 10 28.02 44.45 6.68
N ILE A 11 28.95 43.87 5.92
CA ILE A 11 29.43 42.48 6.09
C ILE A 11 30.71 42.55 6.91
N PRO A 12 30.89 41.82 7.99
CA PRO A 12 32.21 41.55 8.57
C PRO A 12 32.84 40.33 7.92
N ALA A 13 33.98 40.61 7.30
CA ALA A 13 34.93 39.62 6.85
C ALA A 13 35.64 38.93 8.02
N TRP A 14 35.79 37.61 7.93
CA TRP A 14 36.89 36.89 8.60
C TRP A 14 37.71 36.17 7.55
N GLN A 15 38.93 36.61 7.42
CA GLN A 15 39.96 36.11 6.55
C GLN A 15 41.01 35.36 7.38
N LYS A 16 41.54 34.25 6.78
CA LYS A 16 42.88 33.67 6.90
C LYS A 16 43.23 32.79 8.10
N SER A 17 43.62 31.58 7.78
CA SER A 17 44.98 31.00 7.87
C SER A 17 44.87 29.52 7.49
N GLU A 18 45.67 28.99 6.71
CA GLU A 18 47.08 28.69 6.45
C GLU A 18 47.23 27.21 6.10
N ASP A 19 47.83 26.99 4.98
CA ASP A 19 48.70 25.91 4.52
C ASP A 19 48.75 24.56 5.22
N LEU A 20 48.39 23.49 4.46
CA LEU A 20 49.00 22.18 4.54
C LEU A 20 48.99 21.47 3.16
N PRO A 21 49.92 20.59 2.84
CA PRO A 21 50.54 20.42 1.54
C PRO A 21 49.74 19.57 0.56
N MET A 22 49.88 19.93 -0.69
CA MET A 22 49.45 19.19 -1.89
C MET A 22 50.03 17.80 -1.91
N LEU A 23 49.19 16.80 -1.78
CA LEU A 23 49.48 15.45 -2.30
C LEU A 23 48.77 15.27 -3.63
N ASN A 24 49.59 15.28 -4.68
CA ASN A 24 49.21 14.94 -6.03
C ASN A 24 48.71 13.49 -6.10
N PHE A 25 47.41 13.29 -6.27
CA PHE A 25 46.87 12.01 -6.77
C PHE A 25 46.26 12.22 -8.15
N SER A 26 47.10 12.09 -9.15
CA SER A 26 46.70 11.85 -10.53
C SER A 26 46.28 10.38 -10.67
N ASN A 27 45.03 10.06 -10.60
CA ASN A 27 44.34 9.10 -11.45
C ASN A 27 42.87 8.80 -11.00
N PRO A 28 41.83 9.45 -11.59
CA PRO A 28 40.44 9.17 -11.23
C PRO A 28 39.87 7.92 -11.92
N ARG A 29 40.61 7.18 -12.74
CA ARG A 29 40.10 6.03 -13.50
C ARG A 29 40.09 4.70 -12.74
N GLY A 30 40.73 4.60 -11.59
CA GLY A 30 40.85 3.34 -10.82
C GLY A 30 39.63 3.03 -9.92
N ILE A 31 38.99 4.05 -9.36
CA ILE A 31 37.99 3.85 -8.28
C ILE A 31 36.63 3.38 -8.82
N GLY A 32 36.26 3.75 -10.03
CA GLY A 32 35.01 3.30 -10.68
C GLY A 32 35.04 1.84 -11.12
N LEU A 33 36.22 1.31 -11.47
CA LEU A 33 36.39 -0.08 -11.88
C LEU A 33 36.38 -1.05 -10.69
N GLU A 34 36.94 -0.65 -9.54
CA GLU A 34 36.88 -1.47 -8.32
C GLU A 34 35.46 -1.59 -7.77
N ARG A 35 34.66 -0.53 -7.74
CA ARG A 35 33.26 -0.60 -7.31
C ARG A 35 32.40 -1.48 -8.23
N ARG A 36 32.61 -1.41 -9.54
CA ARG A 36 31.95 -2.33 -10.50
C ARG A 36 32.35 -3.80 -10.27
N HIS A 37 33.60 -4.04 -9.91
CA HIS A 37 34.07 -5.37 -9.56
C HIS A 37 33.47 -5.89 -8.26
N TYR A 38 33.32 -5.06 -7.23
CA TYR A 38 32.70 -5.43 -5.96
C TYR A 38 31.20 -5.68 -6.10
N ALA A 39 30.45 -4.80 -6.76
CA ALA A 39 29.02 -5.02 -7.01
C ALA A 39 28.78 -6.30 -7.86
N MET A 40 29.61 -6.51 -8.89
CA MET A 40 29.52 -7.70 -9.72
C MET A 40 30.00 -8.98 -9.00
N ILE A 41 30.94 -8.88 -8.06
CA ILE A 41 31.38 -9.99 -7.19
C ILE A 41 30.30 -10.32 -6.16
N VAL A 42 29.63 -9.34 -5.57
CA VAL A 42 28.52 -9.55 -4.62
C VAL A 42 27.32 -10.18 -5.33
N VAL A 43 26.96 -9.70 -6.52
CA VAL A 43 25.88 -10.29 -7.34
C VAL A 43 26.28 -11.69 -7.81
N LYS A 44 27.53 -11.94 -8.22
CA LYS A 44 28.01 -13.28 -8.56
C LYS A 44 28.06 -14.21 -7.35
N ARG A 45 28.46 -13.74 -6.17
CA ARG A 45 28.47 -14.55 -4.94
C ARG A 45 27.08 -14.83 -4.42
N LEU A 46 26.12 -13.88 -4.51
CA LEU A 46 24.71 -14.10 -4.20
C LEU A 46 24.04 -15.04 -5.21
N ALA A 47 24.29 -14.85 -6.50
CA ALA A 47 23.82 -15.77 -7.55
C ALA A 47 24.42 -17.17 -7.39
N SER A 48 25.71 -17.27 -7.07
CA SER A 48 26.36 -18.56 -6.78
C SER A 48 25.85 -19.19 -5.49
N GLY A 49 25.54 -18.40 -4.46
CA GLY A 49 24.92 -18.87 -3.22
C GLY A 49 23.49 -19.40 -3.44
N ILE A 50 22.70 -18.71 -4.25
CA ILE A 50 21.35 -19.14 -4.64
C ILE A 50 21.40 -20.40 -5.52
N VAL A 51 22.34 -20.48 -6.48
CA VAL A 51 22.55 -21.66 -7.32
C VAL A 51 23.11 -22.84 -6.49
N ALA A 52 24.01 -22.61 -5.53
CA ALA A 52 24.48 -23.62 -4.62
C ALA A 52 23.38 -24.12 -3.68
N LEU A 53 22.48 -23.26 -3.20
CA LEU A 53 21.29 -23.65 -2.45
C LEU A 53 20.33 -24.49 -3.31
N PHE A 54 20.18 -24.14 -4.60
CA PHE A 54 19.37 -24.91 -5.55
C PHE A 54 19.99 -26.28 -5.90
N CYS A 55 21.31 -26.38 -5.98
CA CYS A 55 22.03 -27.66 -6.25
C CYS A 55 22.04 -28.58 -5.03
N MET A 56 21.99 -28.09 -3.80
CA MET A 56 21.91 -28.94 -2.60
C MET A 56 20.54 -29.63 -2.43
N THR A 57 19.52 -29.23 -3.17
CA THR A 57 18.19 -29.85 -3.10
C THR A 57 18.01 -31.09 -3.96
N CYS A 58 19.00 -31.46 -4.79
CA CYS A 58 18.90 -32.62 -5.68
C CYS A 58 19.39 -33.95 -5.09
N VAL A 59 19.86 -33.99 -3.85
CA VAL A 59 20.38 -35.23 -3.23
C VAL A 59 19.71 -35.44 -1.87
N ALA A 60 18.50 -35.93 -1.83
CA ALA A 60 17.92 -36.80 -0.80
C ALA A 60 16.42 -36.98 -1.06
N ALA A 61 16.06 -37.91 -1.90
CA ALA A 61 14.70 -38.40 -1.98
C ALA A 61 14.71 -39.90 -1.78
N GLN A 62 14.38 -40.31 -0.58
CA GLN A 62 13.74 -41.60 -0.23
C GLN A 62 13.47 -41.61 1.26
N ASP A 63 12.19 -41.45 1.67
CA ASP A 63 11.50 -42.37 2.54
C ASP A 63 10.08 -41.94 2.88
N THR A 64 9.19 -42.88 2.61
CA THR A 64 7.92 -43.30 3.23
C THR A 64 6.94 -42.25 3.79
N LEU A 65 5.85 -42.15 3.05
CA LEU A 65 4.56 -41.56 3.35
C LEU A 65 3.99 -42.00 4.70
N ARG A 66 3.81 -41.07 5.63
CA ARG A 66 2.71 -41.06 6.58
C ARG A 66 1.93 -39.75 6.40
N THR A 67 0.74 -39.88 5.83
CA THR A 67 -0.25 -38.82 5.71
C THR A 67 -0.72 -38.39 7.08
N HIS A 68 -0.20 -37.28 7.58
CA HIS A 68 -0.90 -36.46 8.57
C HIS A 68 -1.51 -35.28 7.83
N THR A 69 -2.84 -35.23 7.78
CA THR A 69 -3.61 -34.06 7.36
C THR A 69 -3.22 -32.89 8.24
N ILE A 70 -2.32 -32.06 7.73
CA ILE A 70 -2.08 -30.72 8.27
C ILE A 70 -3.29 -29.90 7.82
N GLU A 71 -3.97 -29.26 8.75
CA GLU A 71 -4.96 -28.26 8.42
C GLU A 71 -4.31 -27.22 7.53
N ASP A 72 -4.57 -27.32 6.22
CA ASP A 72 -4.24 -26.29 5.27
C ASP A 72 -4.75 -24.95 5.81
N VAL A 73 -3.89 -23.95 5.83
CA VAL A 73 -4.30 -22.57 6.05
C VAL A 73 -5.03 -22.10 4.79
N VAL A 74 -6.14 -22.76 4.51
CA VAL A 74 -7.16 -22.23 3.62
C VAL A 74 -7.84 -21.13 4.42
N VAL A 75 -7.44 -19.89 4.17
CA VAL A 75 -8.06 -18.70 4.72
C VAL A 75 -9.48 -18.61 4.16
N THR A 76 -10.42 -19.35 4.77
CA THR A 76 -11.84 -19.06 4.60
C THR A 76 -12.15 -17.77 5.36
N ALA A 77 -13.05 -16.93 4.83
CA ALA A 77 -13.41 -15.62 5.39
C ALA A 77 -13.71 -15.67 6.92
N ASN A 78 -14.25 -16.76 7.42
CA ASN A 78 -14.48 -16.96 8.86
C ASN A 78 -13.21 -17.25 9.67
N ARG A 79 -12.17 -17.85 9.07
CA ARG A 79 -10.87 -18.08 9.73
C ARG A 79 -10.03 -16.83 9.82
N SER A 80 -10.11 -15.89 8.85
CA SER A 80 -9.33 -14.66 8.88
C SER A 80 -9.71 -13.76 10.06
N ARG A 81 -11.00 -13.67 10.39
CA ARG A 81 -11.49 -12.90 11.56
C ARG A 81 -11.02 -13.48 12.89
N THR A 82 -10.99 -14.81 13.00
CA THR A 82 -10.49 -15.51 14.20
C THR A 82 -8.96 -15.51 14.29
N ALA A 83 -8.25 -15.56 13.17
CA ALA A 83 -6.79 -15.50 13.15
C ALA A 83 -6.25 -14.15 13.65
N ASN A 84 -6.97 -13.06 13.39
CA ASN A 84 -6.58 -11.70 13.83
C ASN A 84 -6.57 -11.56 15.37
N VAL A 85 -7.36 -12.37 16.09
CA VAL A 85 -7.42 -12.34 17.56
C VAL A 85 -6.12 -12.83 18.21
N PHE A 86 -5.41 -13.76 17.57
CA PHE A 86 -4.14 -14.32 18.07
C PHE A 86 -2.91 -13.53 17.64
N SER A 87 -3.10 -12.48 16.84
CA SER A 87 -2.00 -11.63 16.39
C SER A 87 -1.39 -10.82 17.54
N THR A 88 -0.07 -10.69 17.55
CA THR A 88 0.64 -9.82 18.49
C THR A 88 0.54 -8.34 18.12
N ILE A 89 0.00 -8.04 16.92
CA ILE A 89 -0.19 -6.70 16.37
C ILE A 89 -1.64 -6.44 15.97
N PRO A 90 -2.05 -5.17 15.79
CA PRO A 90 -3.33 -4.83 15.20
C PRO A 90 -3.41 -5.30 13.73
N VAL A 91 -4.38 -6.13 13.40
CA VAL A 91 -4.69 -6.55 12.04
C VAL A 91 -6.18 -6.37 11.80
N GLN A 92 -6.52 -5.66 10.73
CA GLN A 92 -7.88 -5.47 10.25
C GLN A 92 -8.02 -6.10 8.87
N SER A 93 -9.15 -6.73 8.57
CA SER A 93 -9.37 -7.36 7.27
C SER A 93 -10.84 -7.36 6.87
N PHE A 94 -11.09 -7.28 5.55
CA PHE A 94 -12.37 -7.57 4.92
C PHE A 94 -12.19 -8.72 3.94
N SER A 95 -13.15 -9.64 3.92
CA SER A 95 -13.23 -10.64 2.85
C SER A 95 -13.74 -10.01 1.54
N GLY A 96 -13.42 -10.63 0.41
CA GLY A 96 -13.94 -10.20 -0.89
C GLY A 96 -15.46 -10.20 -0.94
N ASP A 97 -16.13 -11.14 -0.23
CA ASP A 97 -17.58 -11.18 -0.10
C ASP A 97 -18.12 -9.97 0.67
N ASP A 98 -17.52 -9.63 1.82
CA ASP A 98 -17.90 -8.44 2.58
C ASP A 98 -17.80 -7.18 1.71
N ILE A 99 -16.69 -7.04 0.96
CA ILE A 99 -16.43 -5.91 0.07
C ILE A 99 -17.50 -5.81 -1.02
N ARG A 100 -17.82 -6.92 -1.67
CA ARG A 100 -18.87 -6.99 -2.70
C ARG A 100 -20.24 -6.63 -2.14
N LEU A 101 -20.61 -7.19 -0.98
CA LEU A 101 -21.92 -6.94 -0.35
C LEU A 101 -22.08 -5.50 0.13
N MET A 102 -20.99 -4.82 0.51
CA MET A 102 -21.00 -3.39 0.83
C MET A 102 -21.15 -2.49 -0.40
N GLY A 103 -21.02 -3.02 -1.62
CA GLY A 103 -21.15 -2.25 -2.86
C GLY A 103 -20.00 -1.27 -3.12
N LEU A 104 -18.80 -1.55 -2.59
CA LEU A 104 -17.63 -0.70 -2.74
C LEU A 104 -17.13 -0.73 -4.20
N GLN A 105 -16.67 0.42 -4.70
CA GLN A 105 -16.33 0.58 -6.11
C GLN A 105 -14.86 0.25 -6.40
N ASN A 106 -13.97 0.51 -5.44
CA ASN A 106 -12.54 0.31 -5.59
C ASN A 106 -11.89 -0.05 -4.24
N ILE A 107 -10.63 -0.43 -4.28
CA ILE A 107 -9.86 -0.81 -3.08
C ILE A 107 -9.74 0.37 -2.10
N ALA A 108 -9.61 1.60 -2.59
CA ALA A 108 -9.49 2.77 -1.75
C ALA A 108 -10.71 2.97 -0.85
N ASP A 109 -11.93 2.72 -1.36
CA ASP A 109 -13.17 2.80 -0.57
C ASP A 109 -13.22 1.76 0.56
N ALA A 110 -12.65 0.57 0.33
CA ALA A 110 -12.53 -0.44 1.37
C ALA A 110 -11.49 -0.04 2.43
N VAL A 111 -10.34 0.49 2.01
CA VAL A 111 -9.26 0.92 2.92
C VAL A 111 -9.70 2.09 3.80
N LYS A 112 -10.51 3.02 3.30
CA LYS A 112 -11.09 4.14 4.10
C LYS A 112 -11.89 3.65 5.33
N LYS A 113 -12.30 2.38 5.37
CA LYS A 113 -13.09 1.79 6.49
C LYS A 113 -12.23 1.16 7.58
N PHE A 114 -10.91 1.02 7.37
CA PHE A 114 -10.01 0.55 8.42
C PHE A 114 -9.64 1.67 9.38
N ALA A 115 -9.58 1.39 10.67
CA ALA A 115 -9.09 2.34 11.66
C ALA A 115 -7.59 2.61 11.42
N GLY A 116 -7.16 3.85 11.66
CA GLY A 116 -5.78 4.27 11.49
C GLY A 116 -5.35 4.48 10.04
N THR A 117 -6.24 4.30 9.06
CA THR A 117 -5.91 4.52 7.66
C THR A 117 -6.39 5.88 7.15
N SER A 118 -5.65 6.45 6.24
CA SER A 118 -6.06 7.61 5.46
C SER A 118 -5.73 7.40 3.98
N VAL A 119 -6.65 7.75 3.11
CA VAL A 119 -6.48 7.66 1.66
C VAL A 119 -6.46 9.08 1.11
N LYS A 120 -5.42 9.40 0.33
CA LYS A 120 -5.39 10.60 -0.50
C LYS A 120 -5.90 10.23 -1.88
N ASP A 121 -6.93 10.94 -2.33
CA ASP A 121 -7.57 10.78 -3.63
C ASP A 121 -7.43 12.09 -4.41
N TYR A 122 -6.82 12.03 -5.59
CA TYR A 122 -6.46 13.19 -6.41
C TYR A 122 -7.45 13.46 -7.54
N GLY A 123 -8.68 13.00 -7.45
CA GLY A 123 -9.66 13.41 -8.46
C GLY A 123 -10.78 12.43 -8.78
N GLY A 124 -11.28 11.70 -7.85
CA GLY A 124 -12.45 10.85 -8.04
C GLY A 124 -12.18 9.61 -8.91
N ILE A 125 -13.03 9.33 -9.92
CA ILE A 125 -13.01 8.03 -10.63
C ILE A 125 -11.65 7.72 -11.28
N GLY A 126 -10.95 8.70 -11.83
CA GLY A 126 -9.64 8.52 -12.46
C GLY A 126 -8.46 8.94 -11.60
N GLY A 127 -8.70 9.38 -10.37
CA GLY A 127 -7.68 9.90 -9.48
C GLY A 127 -6.70 8.84 -8.98
N MET A 128 -5.45 9.25 -8.75
CA MET A 128 -4.48 8.44 -8.04
C MET A 128 -4.90 8.29 -6.58
N ASN A 129 -4.83 7.08 -6.05
CA ASN A 129 -5.19 6.76 -4.67
C ASN A 129 -3.99 6.22 -3.91
N THR A 130 -3.57 6.89 -2.83
CA THR A 130 -2.48 6.43 -1.97
C THR A 130 -2.94 6.23 -0.54
N VAL A 131 -2.42 5.19 0.12
CA VAL A 131 -2.77 4.84 1.49
C VAL A 131 -1.65 5.19 2.46
N SER A 132 -2.00 5.81 3.57
CA SER A 132 -1.12 6.06 4.71
C SER A 132 -1.73 5.47 5.97
N VAL A 133 -0.92 4.83 6.79
CA VAL A 133 -1.33 4.26 8.08
C VAL A 133 -0.77 5.12 9.21
N ARG A 134 -1.62 5.49 10.17
CA ARG A 134 -1.28 6.31 11.35
C ARG A 134 -0.49 7.57 11.02
N ASN A 135 -0.80 8.20 9.87
CA ASN A 135 -0.16 9.43 9.35
C ASN A 135 1.38 9.38 9.19
N LEU A 136 1.98 8.20 9.15
CA LEU A 136 3.41 8.06 8.87
C LEU A 136 3.76 8.46 7.43
N GLY A 137 2.78 8.41 6.52
CA GLY A 137 2.92 8.69 5.10
C GLY A 137 2.80 7.43 4.25
N ALA A 138 2.40 7.60 2.99
CA ALA A 138 2.20 6.47 2.07
C ALA A 138 3.51 5.71 1.77
N GLN A 139 4.64 6.37 1.89
CA GLN A 139 5.96 5.77 1.69
C GLN A 139 6.38 4.80 2.82
N HIS A 140 5.74 4.87 3.99
CA HIS A 140 5.95 3.95 5.12
C HIS A 140 4.99 2.75 5.10
N THR A 141 4.00 2.77 4.20
CA THR A 141 3.00 1.70 4.07
C THR A 141 3.35 0.83 2.87
N ALA A 142 3.71 -0.42 3.12
CA ALA A 142 3.90 -1.38 2.05
C ALA A 142 2.55 -1.85 1.50
N VAL A 143 2.46 -2.04 0.19
CA VAL A 143 1.35 -2.72 -0.48
C VAL A 143 1.85 -4.09 -0.92
N SER A 144 1.31 -5.15 -0.32
CA SER A 144 1.64 -6.54 -0.65
C SER A 144 0.55 -7.11 -1.56
N TYR A 145 0.94 -7.68 -2.69
CA TYR A 145 0.05 -8.35 -3.62
C TYR A 145 0.40 -9.84 -3.69
N ASP A 146 -0.49 -10.68 -3.17
CA ASP A 146 -0.28 -12.12 -2.99
C ASP A 146 1.08 -12.45 -2.34
N GLY A 147 1.40 -11.79 -1.22
CA GLY A 147 2.58 -12.09 -0.41
C GLY A 147 3.91 -11.52 -0.92
N ILE A 148 3.91 -10.70 -1.98
CA ILE A 148 5.09 -9.95 -2.43
C ILE A 148 4.80 -8.45 -2.43
N VAL A 149 5.66 -7.68 -1.77
CA VAL A 149 5.54 -6.22 -1.72
C VAL A 149 5.77 -5.63 -3.10
N VAL A 150 4.83 -4.80 -3.52
CA VAL A 150 4.93 -3.98 -4.73
C VAL A 150 5.73 -2.73 -4.39
N SER A 151 6.70 -2.39 -5.20
CA SER A 151 7.55 -1.22 -4.98
C SER A 151 7.41 -0.19 -6.09
N ASN A 152 7.71 1.06 -5.75
CA ASN A 152 7.90 2.17 -6.67
C ASN A 152 9.04 3.03 -6.13
N THR A 153 10.25 2.77 -6.58
CA THR A 153 11.44 3.48 -6.10
C THR A 153 11.49 4.92 -6.61
N GLN A 154 10.82 5.22 -7.73
CA GLN A 154 10.73 6.56 -8.28
C GLN A 154 9.95 7.51 -7.34
N ALA A 155 8.71 7.14 -6.98
CA ALA A 155 7.80 8.00 -6.20
C ALA A 155 7.62 7.55 -4.73
N GLY A 156 7.96 6.30 -4.40
CA GLY A 156 7.80 5.72 -3.07
C GLY A 156 6.36 5.45 -2.65
N GLN A 157 5.39 5.70 -3.51
CA GLN A 157 3.97 5.54 -3.26
C GLN A 157 3.36 4.61 -4.29
N ILE A 158 2.39 3.81 -3.86
CA ILE A 158 1.67 2.91 -4.74
C ILE A 158 0.26 3.45 -4.97
N ASP A 159 -0.12 3.63 -6.24
CA ASP A 159 -1.52 3.87 -6.61
C ASP A 159 -2.30 2.57 -6.42
N ILE A 160 -3.12 2.51 -5.36
CA ILE A 160 -3.94 1.32 -5.07
C ILE A 160 -5.16 1.20 -5.98
N GLY A 161 -5.50 2.27 -6.72
CA GLY A 161 -6.58 2.26 -7.71
C GLY A 161 -6.32 1.39 -8.94
N ARG A 162 -5.05 1.00 -9.17
CA ARG A 162 -4.67 0.12 -10.28
C ARG A 162 -5.01 -1.35 -10.08
N PHE A 163 -5.32 -1.78 -8.84
CA PHE A 163 -5.66 -3.17 -8.56
C PHE A 163 -7.17 -3.37 -8.63
N SER A 164 -7.59 -4.41 -9.34
CA SER A 164 -9.00 -4.74 -9.47
C SER A 164 -9.58 -5.27 -8.17
N LEU A 165 -10.71 -4.68 -7.72
CA LEU A 165 -11.41 -5.15 -6.53
C LEU A 165 -12.11 -6.50 -6.75
N ASP A 166 -12.46 -6.81 -8.00
CA ASP A 166 -13.22 -8.00 -8.34
C ASP A 166 -12.49 -9.31 -8.09
N ASN A 167 -11.15 -9.27 -8.12
CA ASN A 167 -10.29 -10.45 -7.89
C ASN A 167 -9.82 -10.57 -6.44
N VAL A 168 -10.28 -9.72 -5.54
CA VAL A 168 -9.83 -9.73 -4.15
C VAL A 168 -10.59 -10.77 -3.35
N SER A 169 -9.90 -11.73 -2.73
CA SER A 169 -10.44 -12.64 -1.72
C SER A 169 -10.35 -12.05 -0.31
N MET A 170 -9.27 -11.29 -0.04
CA MET A 170 -9.06 -10.65 1.26
C MET A 170 -8.26 -9.37 1.08
N LEU A 171 -8.72 -8.30 1.72
CA LEU A 171 -8.01 -7.06 1.91
C LEU A 171 -7.68 -6.90 3.39
N SER A 172 -6.43 -6.63 3.73
CA SER A 172 -5.99 -6.49 5.12
C SER A 172 -5.06 -5.31 5.33
N VAL A 173 -5.01 -4.80 6.55
CA VAL A 173 -4.02 -3.85 7.03
C VAL A 173 -3.45 -4.36 8.34
N ALA A 174 -2.15 -4.64 8.35
CA ALA A 174 -1.38 -5.02 9.52
C ALA A 174 -0.49 -3.84 9.94
N ILE A 175 -0.55 -3.45 11.21
CA ILE A 175 0.19 -2.31 11.75
C ILE A 175 1.32 -2.84 12.62
N GLY A 176 2.56 -2.62 12.19
CA GLY A 176 3.73 -3.17 12.82
C GLY A 176 4.29 -4.38 12.08
N GLN A 177 4.60 -5.43 12.81
CA GLN A 177 5.21 -6.66 12.28
C GLN A 177 4.12 -7.73 12.10
N GLY A 178 4.04 -8.36 10.93
CA GLY A 178 3.13 -9.49 10.71
C GLY A 178 3.51 -10.71 11.55
N SER A 179 2.51 -11.48 11.99
CA SER A 179 2.73 -12.70 12.80
C SER A 179 3.17 -13.92 11.97
N ASP A 180 3.22 -13.79 10.66
CA ASP A 180 3.72 -14.82 9.76
C ASP A 180 5.25 -14.84 9.77
N MET A 181 5.83 -15.97 10.17
CA MET A 181 7.28 -16.18 10.23
C MET A 181 7.90 -16.49 8.86
N LEU A 182 7.08 -16.66 7.80
CA LEU A 182 7.53 -16.93 6.44
C LEU A 182 7.51 -15.70 5.53
N GLN A 183 7.22 -14.52 6.07
CA GLN A 183 7.22 -13.27 5.31
C GLN A 183 8.64 -12.86 4.90
N SER A 184 8.75 -12.03 3.86
CA SER A 184 10.02 -11.50 3.36
C SER A 184 10.59 -10.42 4.29
N ALA A 185 11.89 -10.13 4.16
CA ALA A 185 12.54 -9.07 4.93
C ALA A 185 11.92 -7.69 4.68
N ARG A 186 11.42 -7.44 3.46
CA ARG A 186 10.73 -6.19 3.08
C ARG A 186 9.42 -5.99 3.86
N HIS A 187 8.69 -7.05 4.20
CA HIS A 187 7.52 -6.96 5.07
C HIS A 187 7.92 -6.55 6.51
N TYR A 188 8.99 -7.14 7.04
CA TYR A 188 9.50 -6.78 8.37
C TYR A 188 10.00 -5.32 8.42
N ALA A 189 10.56 -4.79 7.33
CA ALA A 189 11.09 -3.42 7.25
C ALA A 189 9.99 -2.33 7.22
N SER A 190 8.75 -2.66 6.86
CA SER A 190 7.66 -1.68 6.65
C SER A 190 6.94 -1.36 7.96
N ALA A 191 6.52 -0.10 8.15
CA ALA A 191 5.76 0.37 9.31
C ALA A 191 4.37 -0.28 9.40
N ALA A 192 3.72 -0.38 8.24
CA ALA A 192 2.46 -1.10 8.08
C ALA A 192 2.45 -1.80 6.72
N VAL A 193 1.66 -2.86 6.63
CA VAL A 193 1.47 -3.63 5.39
C VAL A 193 -0.01 -3.70 5.06
N MET A 194 -0.39 -3.16 3.91
CA MET A 194 -1.67 -3.39 3.27
C MET A 194 -1.54 -4.63 2.39
N GLY A 195 -2.25 -5.70 2.75
CA GLY A 195 -2.26 -6.97 2.01
C GLY A 195 -3.47 -7.07 1.09
N ILE A 196 -3.22 -7.35 -0.19
CA ILE A 196 -4.22 -7.70 -1.19
C ILE A 196 -3.97 -9.17 -1.54
N THR A 197 -4.92 -10.03 -1.20
CA THR A 197 -4.88 -11.45 -1.57
C THR A 197 -5.94 -11.69 -2.63
N THR A 198 -5.55 -12.28 -3.75
CA THR A 198 -6.47 -12.58 -4.84
C THR A 198 -7.22 -13.90 -4.62
N GLU A 199 -8.35 -14.06 -5.30
CA GLU A 199 -9.14 -15.30 -5.23
C GLU A 199 -8.33 -16.46 -5.82
N GLN A 200 -8.09 -17.46 -4.98
CA GLN A 200 -7.56 -18.74 -5.46
C GLN A 200 -8.69 -19.66 -5.88
N PRO A 201 -8.53 -20.36 -7.01
CA PRO A 201 -9.60 -21.18 -7.56
C PRO A 201 -9.92 -22.37 -6.65
N LYS A 202 -11.19 -22.50 -6.31
CA LYS A 202 -11.76 -23.72 -5.74
C LYS A 202 -12.67 -24.33 -6.81
N LEU A 203 -12.12 -25.25 -7.58
CA LEU A 203 -12.91 -26.04 -8.52
C LEU A 203 -13.35 -27.32 -7.81
N ASP A 204 -14.65 -27.62 -7.85
CA ASP A 204 -15.17 -28.88 -7.40
C ASP A 204 -14.49 -30.03 -8.19
N ALA A 205 -14.41 -31.21 -7.59
CA ALA A 205 -13.62 -32.31 -8.16
C ALA A 205 -14.11 -32.74 -9.55
N ASP A 206 -15.39 -32.57 -9.83
CA ASP A 206 -16.08 -32.89 -11.07
C ASP A 206 -16.00 -31.78 -12.13
N LYS A 207 -15.55 -30.55 -11.77
CA LYS A 207 -15.44 -29.42 -12.69
C LYS A 207 -14.04 -29.23 -13.22
N SER A 208 -13.91 -29.09 -14.52
CA SER A 208 -12.66 -28.74 -15.19
C SER A 208 -12.47 -27.23 -15.33
N SER A 209 -13.55 -26.45 -15.39
CA SER A 209 -13.54 -25.00 -15.55
C SER A 209 -14.66 -24.32 -14.78
N LEU A 210 -14.45 -23.05 -14.43
CA LEU A 210 -15.44 -22.14 -13.88
C LEU A 210 -15.27 -20.78 -14.55
N TRP A 211 -16.35 -20.26 -15.11
CA TRP A 211 -16.37 -18.96 -15.76
C TRP A 211 -17.20 -17.97 -14.94
N ARG A 212 -16.69 -16.75 -14.81
CA ARG A 212 -17.44 -15.63 -14.24
C ARG A 212 -17.34 -14.45 -15.21
N ILE A 213 -18.47 -14.06 -15.80
CA ILE A 213 -18.56 -12.94 -16.74
C ILE A 213 -19.44 -11.88 -16.09
N GLY A 214 -18.99 -10.64 -16.09
CA GLY A 214 -19.72 -9.54 -15.49
C GLY A 214 -19.63 -8.27 -16.31
N VAL A 215 -20.58 -7.39 -16.07
CA VAL A 215 -20.54 -6.00 -16.53
C VAL A 215 -21.08 -5.11 -15.45
N SER A 216 -20.44 -3.97 -15.24
CA SER A 216 -20.99 -2.89 -14.44
C SER A 216 -21.02 -1.59 -15.24
N GLY A 217 -22.05 -0.79 -14.99
CA GLY A 217 -22.21 0.54 -15.56
C GLY A 217 -22.65 1.51 -14.50
N GLY A 218 -22.32 2.79 -14.65
CA GLY A 218 -22.62 3.76 -13.63
C GLY A 218 -22.67 5.21 -14.13
N SER A 219 -22.81 6.12 -13.18
CA SER A 219 -22.80 7.55 -13.42
C SER A 219 -21.53 7.98 -14.14
N TRP A 220 -21.61 9.06 -14.89
CA TRP A 220 -20.52 9.72 -15.61
C TRP A 220 -19.83 8.84 -16.66
N GLY A 221 -20.64 8.06 -17.39
CA GLY A 221 -20.17 7.22 -18.49
C GLY A 221 -19.34 6.02 -18.07
N GLN A 222 -19.43 5.57 -16.82
CA GLN A 222 -18.70 4.42 -16.33
C GLN A 222 -19.24 3.13 -16.95
N VAL A 223 -18.35 2.33 -17.56
CA VAL A 223 -18.59 0.98 -18.06
C VAL A 223 -17.39 0.12 -17.71
N ASN A 224 -17.65 -1.08 -17.17
CA ASN A 224 -16.60 -2.01 -16.77
C ASN A 224 -17.02 -3.45 -17.03
N PRO A 225 -16.75 -4.01 -18.23
CA PRO A 225 -16.83 -5.44 -18.51
C PRO A 225 -15.70 -6.20 -17.82
N LYS A 226 -16.00 -7.43 -17.37
CA LYS A 226 -15.14 -8.26 -16.54
C LYS A 226 -15.23 -9.71 -16.97
N LEU A 227 -14.09 -10.39 -16.97
CA LEU A 227 -13.98 -11.80 -17.30
C LEU A 227 -13.08 -12.49 -16.29
N ARG A 228 -13.52 -13.63 -15.78
CA ARG A 228 -12.69 -14.51 -14.99
C ARG A 228 -12.89 -15.95 -15.41
N LEU A 229 -11.78 -16.65 -15.53
CA LEU A 229 -11.71 -18.07 -15.85
C LEU A 229 -10.84 -18.77 -14.81
N TRP A 230 -11.32 -19.88 -14.30
CA TRP A 230 -10.50 -20.90 -13.61
C TRP A 230 -10.55 -22.16 -14.44
N GLN A 231 -9.39 -22.74 -14.69
CA GLN A 231 -9.23 -23.94 -15.50
C GLN A 231 -8.31 -24.93 -14.79
N ARG A 232 -8.79 -26.15 -14.56
CA ARG A 232 -7.95 -27.25 -14.12
C ARG A 232 -7.12 -27.75 -15.29
N LEU A 233 -5.79 -27.66 -15.19
CA LEU A 233 -4.86 -28.15 -16.21
C LEU A 233 -4.45 -29.60 -15.92
N SER A 234 -4.34 -29.96 -14.64
CA SER A 234 -4.07 -31.32 -14.16
C SER A 234 -4.68 -31.49 -12.78
N GLU A 235 -4.55 -32.67 -12.17
CA GLU A 235 -4.99 -32.91 -10.79
C GLU A 235 -4.28 -31.99 -9.78
N SER A 236 -3.05 -31.60 -10.06
CA SER A 236 -2.19 -30.78 -9.20
C SER A 236 -2.08 -29.31 -9.62
N THR A 237 -2.58 -28.93 -10.80
CA THR A 237 -2.35 -27.60 -11.37
C THR A 237 -3.64 -26.95 -11.81
N ILE A 238 -3.88 -25.74 -11.31
CA ILE A 238 -5.01 -24.90 -11.71
C ILE A 238 -4.46 -23.57 -12.24
N MET A 239 -5.02 -23.13 -13.38
CA MET A 239 -4.77 -21.83 -13.98
C MET A 239 -5.97 -20.92 -13.71
N SER A 240 -5.74 -19.63 -13.51
CA SER A 240 -6.77 -18.61 -13.55
C SER A 240 -6.36 -17.43 -14.40
N ILE A 241 -7.37 -16.85 -15.09
CA ILE A 241 -7.23 -15.60 -15.84
C ILE A 241 -8.30 -14.64 -15.33
N ASN A 242 -7.90 -13.42 -15.03
CA ASN A 242 -8.79 -12.33 -14.69
C ASN A 242 -8.50 -11.14 -15.59
N ALA A 243 -9.52 -10.58 -16.22
CA ALA A 243 -9.39 -9.42 -17.10
C ALA A 243 -10.57 -8.48 -16.89
N ASP A 244 -10.29 -7.20 -16.78
CA ASP A 244 -11.30 -6.16 -16.77
C ASP A 244 -10.84 -4.92 -17.54
N TYR A 245 -11.83 -4.24 -18.09
CA TYR A 245 -11.66 -2.95 -18.74
C TYR A 245 -12.60 -1.96 -18.08
N MET A 246 -12.11 -0.79 -17.72
CA MET A 246 -12.94 0.30 -17.22
C MET A 246 -12.76 1.54 -18.09
N ARG A 247 -13.88 2.17 -18.44
CA ARG A 247 -13.93 3.51 -19.00
C ARG A 247 -14.91 4.34 -18.21
N ALA A 248 -14.56 5.60 -17.97
CA ALA A 248 -15.46 6.61 -17.41
C ALA A 248 -15.10 7.97 -17.99
N ASP A 249 -16.10 8.81 -18.25
CA ASP A 249 -15.88 10.20 -18.68
C ASP A 249 -15.51 11.09 -17.47
N GLY A 250 -15.92 10.70 -16.27
CA GLY A 250 -15.54 11.35 -15.00
C GLY A 250 -16.08 12.77 -14.82
N ASN A 251 -16.92 13.27 -15.69
CA ASN A 251 -17.41 14.65 -15.76
C ASN A 251 -18.52 14.97 -14.72
N TYR A 252 -18.29 14.60 -13.47
CA TYR A 252 -19.26 14.81 -12.40
C TYR A 252 -19.50 16.30 -12.07
N PRO A 253 -20.74 16.66 -11.63
CA PRO A 253 -21.05 18.00 -11.18
C PRO A 253 -20.48 18.26 -9.79
N TYR A 254 -20.04 19.48 -9.53
CA TYR A 254 -19.63 19.98 -8.22
C TYR A 254 -20.08 21.43 -8.04
N THR A 255 -20.06 21.92 -6.81
CA THR A 255 -20.34 23.31 -6.49
C THR A 255 -19.02 24.05 -6.28
N LEU A 256 -18.75 25.03 -7.13
CA LEU A 256 -17.63 25.94 -6.97
C LEU A 256 -18.08 27.11 -6.09
N VAL A 257 -17.36 27.33 -4.98
CA VAL A 257 -17.61 28.44 -4.07
C VAL A 257 -16.43 29.41 -4.18
N ASN A 258 -16.73 30.66 -4.57
CA ASN A 258 -15.75 31.72 -4.66
C ASN A 258 -16.29 32.96 -3.89
N GLY A 259 -15.83 33.14 -2.65
CA GLY A 259 -16.32 34.14 -1.75
C GLY A 259 -17.80 33.93 -1.37
N LEU A 260 -18.68 34.83 -1.77
CA LEU A 260 -20.13 34.71 -1.54
C LEU A 260 -20.89 34.08 -2.72
N GLU A 261 -20.23 33.91 -3.84
CA GLU A 261 -20.83 33.33 -5.04
C GLU A 261 -20.63 31.82 -5.08
N SER A 262 -21.63 31.12 -5.58
CA SER A 262 -21.58 29.68 -5.83
C SER A 262 -22.17 29.36 -7.19
N THR A 263 -21.44 28.59 -7.99
CA THR A 263 -21.87 28.11 -9.30
C THR A 263 -21.80 26.59 -9.35
N ARG A 264 -22.68 26.00 -10.17
CA ARG A 264 -22.64 24.55 -10.40
C ARG A 264 -21.90 24.29 -11.67
N GLU A 265 -20.72 23.67 -11.51
CA GLU A 265 -19.78 23.36 -12.57
C GLU A 265 -19.69 21.84 -12.80
N ARG A 266 -19.03 21.44 -13.89
CA ARG A 266 -18.68 20.05 -14.15
C ARG A 266 -17.18 19.89 -14.18
N ARG A 267 -16.70 18.77 -13.66
CA ARG A 267 -15.30 18.40 -13.73
C ARG A 267 -14.91 18.16 -15.18
N ILE A 268 -13.86 18.82 -15.65
CA ILE A 268 -13.29 18.71 -16.99
C ILE A 268 -12.01 17.90 -16.93
N ASN A 269 -11.63 17.23 -18.02
CA ASN A 269 -10.42 16.45 -18.14
C ASN A 269 -10.23 15.40 -17.02
N SER A 270 -11.30 14.73 -16.64
CA SER A 270 -11.34 13.72 -15.55
C SER A 270 -11.65 12.31 -16.07
N GLY A 271 -11.64 12.13 -17.37
CA GLY A 271 -11.88 10.83 -18.01
C GLY A 271 -10.73 9.84 -17.79
N ILE A 272 -11.08 8.56 -17.74
CA ILE A 272 -10.12 7.45 -17.62
C ILE A 272 -10.55 6.30 -18.52
N SER A 273 -9.56 5.62 -19.11
CA SER A 273 -9.70 4.27 -19.62
C SER A 273 -8.56 3.41 -19.09
N GLN A 274 -8.88 2.22 -18.60
CA GLN A 274 -7.87 1.31 -18.05
C GLN A 274 -8.16 -0.14 -18.39
N TRP A 275 -7.07 -0.90 -18.57
CA TRP A 275 -7.05 -2.34 -18.73
C TRP A 275 -6.31 -2.96 -17.57
N HIS A 276 -6.86 -4.04 -17.07
CA HIS A 276 -6.23 -4.88 -16.08
C HIS A 276 -6.35 -6.33 -16.55
N VAL A 277 -5.24 -7.04 -16.61
CA VAL A 277 -5.17 -8.46 -16.97
C VAL A 277 -4.18 -9.15 -16.06
N GLU A 278 -4.58 -10.26 -15.46
CA GLU A 278 -3.68 -11.12 -14.73
C GLU A 278 -3.95 -12.59 -14.99
N GLY A 279 -2.88 -13.37 -14.96
CA GLY A 279 -2.92 -14.81 -15.06
C GLY A 279 -2.16 -15.45 -13.90
N ASN A 280 -2.70 -16.52 -13.35
CA ASN A 280 -2.05 -17.29 -12.30
C ASN A 280 -1.98 -18.75 -12.67
N VAL A 281 -0.91 -19.41 -12.27
CA VAL A 281 -0.76 -20.87 -12.29
C VAL A 281 -0.37 -21.31 -10.89
N ASN A 282 -1.22 -22.13 -10.27
CA ASN A 282 -1.01 -22.68 -8.95
C ASN A 282 -0.78 -24.18 -9.10
N THR A 283 0.35 -24.67 -8.66
CA THR A 283 0.72 -26.09 -8.72
C THR A 283 1.05 -26.60 -7.33
N LEU A 284 0.42 -27.70 -6.94
CA LEU A 284 0.72 -28.45 -5.72
C LEU A 284 1.42 -29.76 -6.11
N PHE A 285 2.67 -29.91 -5.71
CA PHE A 285 3.45 -31.10 -6.01
C PHE A 285 3.14 -32.27 -5.05
N ALA A 286 3.48 -33.48 -5.45
CA ALA A 286 3.24 -34.69 -4.66
C ALA A 286 3.94 -34.67 -3.28
N ASP A 287 5.04 -33.93 -3.14
CA ASP A 287 5.76 -33.74 -1.87
C ASP A 287 5.19 -32.59 -1.01
N SER A 288 3.97 -32.14 -1.32
CA SER A 288 3.29 -31.02 -0.67
C SER A 288 4.01 -29.68 -0.80
N SER A 289 4.98 -29.54 -1.69
CA SER A 289 5.50 -28.23 -2.08
C SER A 289 4.52 -27.54 -3.03
N SER A 290 4.50 -26.22 -3.03
CA SER A 290 3.65 -25.44 -3.94
C SER A 290 4.45 -24.42 -4.74
N LEU A 291 4.02 -24.20 -5.97
CA LEU A 291 4.54 -23.16 -6.85
C LEU A 291 3.36 -22.32 -7.35
N ASP A 292 3.41 -21.03 -7.05
CA ASP A 292 2.47 -20.03 -7.52
C ASP A 292 3.20 -19.08 -8.46
N VAL A 293 2.74 -19.00 -9.73
CA VAL A 293 3.28 -18.10 -10.73
C VAL A 293 2.19 -17.15 -11.18
N LYS A 294 2.47 -15.85 -11.18
CA LYS A 294 1.54 -14.80 -11.58
C LYS A 294 2.16 -13.86 -12.61
N GLY A 295 1.42 -13.58 -13.67
CA GLY A 295 1.64 -12.45 -14.56
C GLY A 295 0.55 -11.41 -14.35
N TYR A 296 0.91 -10.15 -14.36
CA TYR A 296 0.03 -8.99 -14.16
C TYR A 296 0.35 -7.91 -15.18
N TYR A 297 -0.68 -7.36 -15.81
CA TYR A 297 -0.56 -6.22 -16.71
C TYR A 297 -1.66 -5.20 -16.40
N TYR A 298 -1.25 -3.95 -16.26
CA TYR A 298 -2.13 -2.79 -16.10
C TYR A 298 -1.70 -1.70 -17.07
N ARG A 299 -2.68 -1.08 -17.72
CA ARG A 299 -2.49 0.11 -18.54
C ARG A 299 -3.62 1.08 -18.31
N SER A 300 -3.31 2.35 -18.16
CA SER A 300 -4.31 3.41 -18.08
C SER A 300 -3.94 4.62 -18.93
N SER A 301 -4.97 5.33 -19.37
CA SER A 301 -4.90 6.65 -19.98
C SER A 301 -5.93 7.52 -19.26
N ARG A 302 -5.47 8.59 -18.63
CA ARG A 302 -6.33 9.45 -17.81
C ARG A 302 -6.00 10.93 -17.99
N GLY A 303 -7.03 11.74 -18.05
CA GLY A 303 -6.92 13.17 -17.88
C GLY A 303 -6.62 13.52 -16.42
N LEU A 304 -5.86 14.56 -16.20
CA LEU A 304 -5.59 15.12 -14.87
C LEU A 304 -6.35 16.44 -14.75
N PRO A 305 -7.45 16.48 -14.02
CA PRO A 305 -8.35 17.64 -14.04
C PRO A 305 -7.79 18.87 -13.33
N GLY A 306 -6.63 18.79 -12.68
CA GLY A 306 -6.01 19.91 -11.99
C GLY A 306 -6.82 20.41 -10.77
N SER A 307 -6.34 21.46 -10.14
CA SER A 307 -7.04 22.15 -9.05
C SER A 307 -8.01 23.18 -9.56
N VAL A 308 -9.19 23.30 -8.92
CA VAL A 308 -10.20 24.32 -9.24
C VAL A 308 -9.96 25.56 -8.38
N ILE A 309 -9.38 26.61 -8.98
CA ILE A 309 -9.04 27.85 -8.28
C ILE A 309 -9.62 29.04 -9.06
N LEU A 310 -10.40 29.90 -8.40
CA LEU A 310 -10.88 31.17 -8.96
C LEU A 310 -11.54 31.03 -10.35
N TYR A 311 -12.52 30.10 -10.50
CA TYR A 311 -13.18 29.75 -11.76
C TYR A 311 -12.30 29.08 -12.82
N ASN A 312 -10.99 28.90 -12.57
CA ASN A 312 -10.15 28.11 -13.45
C ASN A 312 -10.35 26.62 -13.13
N ASN A 313 -11.06 25.93 -13.99
CA ASN A 313 -11.29 24.48 -13.92
C ASN A 313 -10.73 23.76 -15.16
N GLU A 314 -10.01 24.46 -16.03
CA GLU A 314 -9.39 23.89 -17.23
C GLU A 314 -8.04 23.28 -16.89
N SER A 315 -7.79 22.12 -17.42
CA SER A 315 -6.48 21.44 -17.39
C SER A 315 -6.32 20.66 -18.67
N ASN A 316 -5.13 20.74 -19.26
CA ASN A 316 -4.74 19.99 -20.46
C ASN A 316 -3.71 18.91 -20.14
N GLU A 317 -3.62 18.55 -18.87
CA GLU A 317 -2.69 17.54 -18.38
C GLU A 317 -3.21 16.14 -18.63
N HIS A 318 -2.35 15.25 -19.09
CA HIS A 318 -2.69 13.86 -19.37
C HIS A 318 -1.59 12.91 -18.89
N LEU A 319 -2.01 11.78 -18.32
CA LEU A 319 -1.11 10.75 -17.80
C LEU A 319 -1.46 9.39 -18.41
N TRP A 320 -0.44 8.71 -18.93
CA TRP A 320 -0.49 7.30 -19.30
C TRP A 320 0.40 6.52 -18.36
N ASP A 321 -0.11 5.42 -17.82
CA ASP A 321 0.62 4.49 -16.98
C ASP A 321 0.55 3.09 -17.55
N GLU A 322 1.69 2.38 -17.52
CA GLU A 322 1.76 0.94 -17.74
C GLU A 322 2.52 0.28 -16.59
N ASN A 323 2.03 -0.85 -16.15
CA ASN A 323 2.69 -1.64 -15.13
C ASN A 323 2.57 -3.12 -15.46
N LEU A 324 3.71 -3.75 -15.68
CA LEU A 324 3.83 -5.18 -15.93
C LEU A 324 4.63 -5.79 -14.79
N PHE A 325 4.18 -6.90 -14.22
CA PHE A 325 5.04 -7.72 -13.40
C PHE A 325 4.80 -9.22 -13.60
N ALA A 326 5.87 -9.97 -13.41
CA ALA A 326 5.82 -11.41 -13.26
C ALA A 326 6.40 -11.77 -11.90
N GLN A 327 5.70 -12.65 -11.16
CA GLN A 327 6.17 -13.11 -9.85
C GLN A 327 5.98 -14.60 -9.69
N ALA A 328 6.85 -15.20 -8.88
CA ALA A 328 6.79 -16.60 -8.51
C ALA A 328 7.05 -16.78 -7.02
N ILE A 329 6.29 -17.66 -6.40
CA ILE A 329 6.43 -18.04 -4.98
C ILE A 329 6.52 -19.57 -4.95
N TYR A 330 7.63 -20.08 -4.41
CA TYR A 330 7.81 -21.50 -4.14
C TYR A 330 7.86 -21.73 -2.65
N ASN A 331 7.01 -22.62 -2.15
CA ASN A 331 6.92 -22.97 -0.74
C ASN A 331 7.17 -24.46 -0.56
N LYS A 332 8.08 -24.81 0.34
CA LYS A 332 8.39 -26.20 0.67
C LYS A 332 8.57 -26.41 2.16
N ARG A 333 7.88 -27.42 2.70
CA ARG A 333 8.12 -27.94 4.03
C ARG A 333 8.95 -29.23 3.90
N TRP A 334 10.18 -29.21 4.42
CA TRP A 334 11.02 -30.39 4.40
C TRP A 334 10.63 -31.41 5.46
N ASN A 335 10.23 -30.91 6.64
CA ASN A 335 9.75 -31.72 7.75
C ASN A 335 8.94 -30.84 8.72
N GLU A 336 8.56 -31.33 9.90
CA GLU A 336 7.81 -30.58 10.89
C GLU A 336 8.55 -29.34 11.43
N GLN A 337 9.88 -29.31 11.36
CA GLN A 337 10.70 -28.23 11.91
C GLN A 337 11.16 -27.22 10.87
N TRP A 338 11.32 -27.60 9.61
CA TRP A 338 11.93 -26.79 8.58
C TRP A 338 10.96 -26.50 7.43
N GLN A 339 10.78 -25.24 7.16
CA GLN A 339 10.03 -24.76 6.00
C GLN A 339 10.78 -23.60 5.36
N TRP A 340 10.72 -23.48 4.05
CA TRP A 340 11.27 -22.34 3.34
C TRP A 340 10.35 -21.84 2.26
N VAL A 341 10.49 -20.56 1.93
CA VAL A 341 9.77 -19.88 0.86
C VAL A 341 10.76 -19.08 0.04
N ALA A 342 10.77 -19.31 -1.27
CA ALA A 342 11.50 -18.50 -2.22
C ALA A 342 10.51 -17.64 -3.01
N ARG A 343 10.88 -16.37 -3.26
CA ARG A 343 10.08 -15.42 -4.04
C ARG A 343 10.96 -14.75 -5.07
N ALA A 344 10.42 -14.58 -6.26
CA ALA A 344 11.05 -13.80 -7.32
C ALA A 344 10.02 -12.90 -7.97
N LYS A 345 10.41 -11.69 -8.35
CA LYS A 345 9.55 -10.74 -9.06
C LYS A 345 10.37 -9.87 -10.00
N TYR A 346 9.89 -9.74 -11.22
CA TYR A 346 10.30 -8.67 -12.13
C TYR A 346 9.15 -7.69 -12.29
N THR A 347 9.43 -6.41 -12.21
CA THR A 347 8.45 -5.34 -12.43
C THR A 347 9.00 -4.36 -13.45
N HIS A 348 8.20 -4.06 -14.46
CA HIS A 348 8.40 -2.95 -15.38
C HIS A 348 7.27 -1.94 -15.21
N SER A 349 7.61 -0.68 -14.99
CA SER A 349 6.66 0.42 -14.89
C SER A 349 7.04 1.50 -15.87
N TRP A 350 6.10 1.98 -16.64
CA TRP A 350 6.28 3.08 -17.58
C TRP A 350 5.19 4.11 -17.35
N ASN A 351 5.53 5.39 -17.38
CA ASN A 351 4.56 6.46 -17.39
C ASN A 351 4.99 7.59 -18.32
N LYS A 352 3.98 8.23 -18.90
CA LYS A 352 4.13 9.42 -19.74
C LYS A 352 3.17 10.48 -19.26
N TYR A 353 3.71 11.64 -18.91
CA TYR A 353 2.96 12.86 -18.56
C TYR A 353 3.10 13.89 -19.69
N GLU A 354 2.00 14.49 -20.08
CA GLU A 354 1.95 15.61 -21.01
C GLU A 354 1.07 16.74 -20.43
N ASP A 355 1.55 17.97 -20.58
CA ASP A 355 0.83 19.20 -20.24
C ASP A 355 0.94 20.18 -21.41
N TYR A 356 -0.18 20.52 -22.00
CA TYR A 356 -0.27 21.45 -23.12
C TYR A 356 -0.60 22.84 -22.59
N ASP A 357 0.40 23.73 -22.54
CA ASP A 357 0.25 25.08 -22.03
C ASP A 357 1.22 26.02 -22.75
N ILE A 358 0.75 27.23 -23.06
CA ILE A 358 1.54 28.32 -23.71
C ILE A 358 2.74 28.77 -22.85
N LYS A 359 2.75 28.45 -21.55
CA LYS A 359 3.90 28.73 -20.66
C LYS A 359 5.16 27.94 -21.03
N TYR A 360 5.04 26.87 -21.82
CA TYR A 360 6.16 26.07 -22.28
C TYR A 360 6.66 26.57 -23.63
N THR A 361 7.98 26.52 -23.82
CA THR A 361 8.64 27.03 -25.06
C THR A 361 8.11 26.39 -26.33
N ASP A 362 7.82 25.08 -26.26
CA ASP A 362 7.29 24.30 -27.39
C ASP A 362 5.76 24.07 -27.28
N GLY A 363 5.08 24.82 -26.40
CA GLY A 363 3.64 24.66 -26.12
C GLY A 363 3.27 23.35 -25.42
N ILE A 364 4.25 22.52 -25.07
CA ILE A 364 4.05 21.21 -24.42
C ILE A 364 5.19 20.88 -23.46
N LYS A 365 4.84 20.40 -22.28
CA LYS A 365 5.75 19.69 -21.39
C LYS A 365 5.51 18.20 -21.51
N ARG A 366 6.56 17.43 -21.81
CA ARG A 366 6.47 15.97 -21.91
C ARG A 366 7.54 15.32 -21.03
N GLU A 367 7.11 14.39 -20.17
CA GLU A 367 8.00 13.61 -19.33
C GLU A 367 7.67 12.13 -19.49
N VAL A 368 8.68 11.31 -19.76
CA VAL A 368 8.55 9.86 -19.87
C VAL A 368 9.50 9.22 -18.89
N ASN A 369 8.97 8.32 -18.08
CA ASN A 369 9.73 7.57 -17.09
C ASN A 369 9.53 6.07 -17.30
N SER A 370 10.62 5.32 -17.16
CA SER A 370 10.62 3.86 -17.22
C SER A 370 11.44 3.34 -16.04
N GLN A 371 10.84 2.47 -15.24
CA GLN A 371 11.47 1.86 -14.07
C GLN A 371 11.43 0.34 -14.17
N ASP A 372 12.58 -0.29 -13.92
CA ASP A 372 12.71 -1.75 -13.81
C ASP A 372 13.10 -2.13 -12.38
N GLU A 373 12.44 -3.15 -11.82
CA GLU A 373 12.84 -3.80 -10.57
C GLU A 373 13.03 -5.29 -10.77
N TYR A 374 14.17 -5.81 -10.34
CA TYR A 374 14.44 -7.23 -10.16
C TYR A 374 14.50 -7.50 -8.66
N TYR A 375 13.64 -8.38 -8.17
CA TYR A 375 13.51 -8.71 -6.76
C TYR A 375 13.60 -10.21 -6.55
N ALA A 376 14.36 -10.61 -5.55
CA ALA A 376 14.44 -11.99 -5.08
C ALA A 376 14.41 -12.01 -3.55
N SER A 377 13.76 -13.02 -2.97
CA SER A 377 13.65 -13.22 -1.53
C SER A 377 13.71 -14.70 -1.19
N ALA A 378 14.42 -15.04 -0.13
CA ALA A 378 14.41 -16.37 0.47
C ALA A 378 14.16 -16.26 1.97
N THR A 379 13.21 -17.05 2.49
CA THR A 379 12.90 -17.11 3.92
C THR A 379 13.00 -18.55 4.39
N ILE A 380 13.80 -18.82 5.40
CA ILE A 380 13.92 -20.11 6.05
C ILE A 380 13.32 -20.00 7.45
N ASN A 381 12.39 -20.88 7.77
CA ASN A 381 11.75 -20.98 9.06
C ASN A 381 12.16 -22.27 9.75
N TRP A 382 12.60 -22.17 11.00
CA TRP A 382 12.99 -23.27 11.85
C TRP A 382 12.20 -23.29 13.13
N GLN A 383 11.47 -24.38 13.39
CA GLN A 383 10.65 -24.59 14.58
C GLN A 383 11.15 -25.82 15.35
N PRO A 384 12.27 -25.69 16.11
CA PRO A 384 12.81 -26.83 16.87
C PRO A 384 11.90 -27.31 17.99
N LEU A 385 11.08 -26.40 18.52
CA LEU A 385 10.19 -26.66 19.65
C LEU A 385 8.81 -26.05 19.38
N ARG A 386 7.75 -26.66 19.88
CA ARG A 386 6.37 -26.16 19.69
C ARG A 386 6.15 -24.71 20.20
N TRP A 387 6.96 -24.28 21.14
CA TRP A 387 6.89 -22.94 21.74
C TRP A 387 7.90 -21.94 21.16
N PHE A 388 8.84 -22.37 20.33
CA PHE A 388 9.89 -21.51 19.74
C PHE A 388 9.98 -21.71 18.23
N THR A 389 9.91 -20.62 17.51
CA THR A 389 10.10 -20.55 16.06
C THR A 389 11.07 -19.42 15.74
N MET A 390 11.97 -19.65 14.81
CA MET A 390 12.94 -18.66 14.32
C MET A 390 12.90 -18.63 12.80
N SER A 391 13.03 -17.46 12.19
CA SER A 391 13.16 -17.33 10.75
C SER A 391 14.29 -16.38 10.36
N LEU A 392 14.92 -16.67 9.23
CA LEU A 392 15.87 -15.82 8.55
C LEU A 392 15.31 -15.53 7.16
N ALA A 393 15.14 -14.25 6.84
CA ALA A 393 14.73 -13.80 5.53
C ALA A 393 15.81 -12.90 4.91
N GLU A 394 16.12 -13.13 3.66
CA GLU A 394 17.04 -12.31 2.86
C GLU A 394 16.34 -11.86 1.59
N ASP A 395 16.33 -10.55 1.36
CA ASP A 395 15.77 -9.91 0.18
C ASP A 395 16.85 -9.15 -0.57
N ALA A 396 16.87 -9.27 -1.89
CA ALA A 396 17.70 -8.48 -2.78
C ALA A 396 16.84 -7.80 -3.83
N ALA A 397 17.02 -6.51 -4.02
CA ALA A 397 16.33 -5.72 -5.03
C ALA A 397 17.29 -4.85 -5.82
N PHE A 398 17.10 -4.83 -7.13
CA PHE A 398 17.84 -3.99 -8.05
C PHE A 398 16.86 -3.13 -8.83
N ASN A 399 16.95 -1.82 -8.67
CA ASN A 399 16.04 -0.83 -9.23
C ASN A 399 16.79 0.10 -10.20
N LYS A 400 16.22 0.34 -11.37
CA LYS A 400 16.74 1.24 -12.38
C LYS A 400 15.65 2.19 -12.84
N LEU A 401 15.94 3.49 -12.85
CA LEU A 401 15.08 4.52 -13.45
C LEU A 401 15.75 5.08 -14.69
N ARG A 402 14.97 5.22 -15.77
CA ARG A 402 15.30 6.01 -16.96
C ARG A 402 14.23 7.06 -17.12
N THR A 403 14.61 8.28 -17.39
CA THR A 403 13.69 9.41 -17.56
C THR A 403 14.15 10.34 -18.66
N THR A 404 13.18 10.96 -19.33
CA THR A 404 13.45 12.05 -20.30
C THR A 404 13.52 13.42 -19.63
N VAL A 405 13.31 13.49 -18.30
CA VAL A 405 13.45 14.74 -17.55
C VAL A 405 14.89 15.22 -17.66
N ASN A 406 15.06 16.40 -18.24
CA ASN A 406 16.39 16.96 -18.47
C ASN A 406 17.11 17.18 -17.13
N GLY A 407 18.37 16.74 -17.04
CA GLY A 407 19.18 16.83 -15.83
C GLY A 407 19.00 15.68 -14.82
N SER A 408 18.21 14.66 -15.11
CA SER A 408 18.14 13.47 -14.29
C SER A 408 19.31 12.51 -14.58
N PRO A 409 19.96 11.97 -13.53
CA PRO A 409 21.15 11.14 -13.68
C PRO A 409 20.86 9.67 -13.98
N ASN A 410 19.62 9.26 -14.27
CA ASN A 410 19.22 7.87 -14.50
C ASN A 410 19.76 6.92 -13.41
N PRO A 411 19.26 7.01 -12.17
CA PRO A 411 19.83 6.33 -11.03
C PRO A 411 19.60 4.81 -11.07
N LEU A 412 20.53 4.11 -10.46
CA LEU A 412 20.54 2.69 -10.21
C LEU A 412 20.69 2.45 -8.72
N ARG A 413 19.83 1.63 -8.10
CA ARG A 413 19.89 1.30 -6.67
C ARG A 413 19.88 -0.20 -6.46
N PHE A 414 20.84 -0.69 -5.69
CA PHE A 414 20.81 -2.01 -5.10
C PHE A 414 20.40 -1.90 -3.63
N THR A 415 19.49 -2.77 -3.18
CA THR A 415 19.05 -2.86 -1.78
C THR A 415 19.08 -4.31 -1.33
N SER A 416 19.73 -4.59 -0.20
CA SER A 416 19.68 -5.86 0.51
C SER A 416 19.02 -5.64 1.86
N LEU A 417 18.09 -6.52 2.23
CA LEU A 417 17.41 -6.55 3.51
C LEU A 417 17.58 -7.94 4.12
N THR A 418 18.22 -8.01 5.28
CA THR A 418 18.33 -9.25 6.08
C THR A 418 17.48 -9.12 7.31
N ALA A 419 16.52 -10.02 7.52
CA ALA A 419 15.67 -10.04 8.70
C ALA A 419 15.85 -11.34 9.48
N LEU A 420 16.22 -11.21 10.75
CA LEU A 420 16.19 -12.30 11.72
C LEU A 420 14.98 -12.11 12.61
N ALA A 421 14.05 -13.07 12.65
CA ALA A 421 12.85 -13.01 13.46
C ALA A 421 12.74 -14.23 14.38
N ALA A 422 12.14 -14.04 15.55
CA ALA A 422 11.87 -15.10 16.51
C ALA A 422 10.48 -14.94 17.12
N LYS A 423 9.82 -16.07 17.37
CA LYS A 423 8.51 -16.17 18.00
C LYS A 423 8.55 -17.14 19.16
N LEU A 424 8.05 -16.70 20.30
CA LEU A 424 7.94 -17.47 21.54
C LEU A 424 6.48 -17.57 21.94
N ARG A 425 6.04 -18.79 22.31
CA ARG A 425 4.70 -19.05 22.87
C ARG A 425 4.84 -19.80 24.18
N ILE A 426 4.75 -19.09 25.28
CA ILE A 426 4.92 -19.65 26.63
C ILE A 426 3.62 -19.44 27.42
N GLY A 427 2.85 -20.52 27.56
CA GLY A 427 1.55 -20.47 28.25
C GLY A 427 0.59 -19.48 27.58
N ARG A 428 0.31 -18.35 28.23
CA ARG A 428 -0.62 -17.31 27.73
C ARG A 428 0.10 -16.16 27.03
N LEU A 429 1.43 -16.14 27.02
CA LEU A 429 2.24 -15.09 26.42
C LEU A 429 2.74 -15.55 25.06
N THR A 430 2.54 -14.70 24.07
CA THR A 430 3.21 -14.77 22.75
C THR A 430 4.08 -13.55 22.62
N ALA A 431 5.36 -13.76 22.33
CA ALA A 431 6.33 -12.69 22.03
C ALA A 431 6.90 -12.91 20.63
N GLU A 432 6.98 -11.86 19.84
CA GLU A 432 7.58 -11.85 18.51
C GLU A 432 8.55 -10.70 18.41
N GLY A 433 9.79 -10.99 18.00
CA GLY A 433 10.82 -9.97 17.79
C GLY A 433 11.49 -10.15 16.46
N ASN A 434 11.94 -9.06 15.86
CA ASN A 434 12.81 -9.12 14.69
C ASN A 434 13.88 -8.02 14.70
N LEU A 435 14.89 -8.27 13.92
CA LEU A 435 15.99 -7.36 13.65
C LEU A 435 16.19 -7.31 12.14
N VAL A 436 15.96 -6.14 11.53
CA VAL A 436 16.16 -5.94 10.09
C VAL A 436 17.41 -5.12 9.85
N MET A 437 18.35 -5.67 9.10
CA MET A 437 19.48 -4.94 8.56
C MET A 437 19.19 -4.50 7.13
N THR A 438 19.30 -3.22 6.87
CA THR A 438 19.18 -2.61 5.53
C THR A 438 20.54 -2.18 5.04
N TYR A 439 20.90 -2.58 3.82
CA TYR A 439 22.03 -2.06 3.08
C TYR A 439 21.54 -1.56 1.71
N ALA A 440 21.89 -0.33 1.34
CA ALA A 440 21.56 0.22 0.04
C ALA A 440 22.73 1.01 -0.53
N THR A 441 22.99 0.83 -1.83
CA THR A 441 23.98 1.57 -2.60
C THR A 441 23.36 2.08 -3.89
N GLU A 442 23.84 3.22 -4.38
CA GLU A 442 23.35 3.86 -5.59
C GLU A 442 24.49 4.18 -6.56
N GLU A 443 24.18 4.10 -7.85
CA GLU A 443 25.04 4.56 -8.94
C GLU A 443 24.26 5.52 -9.84
N LEU A 444 24.93 6.53 -10.35
CA LEU A 444 24.38 7.51 -11.28
C LEU A 444 25.06 7.38 -12.63
N THR A 445 24.30 7.08 -13.69
CA THR A 445 24.88 6.84 -15.03
C THR A 445 25.35 8.12 -15.72
N GLU A 446 24.80 9.28 -15.37
CA GLU A 446 25.11 10.58 -15.98
C GLU A 446 25.55 11.63 -14.95
N SER A 447 26.18 11.20 -13.86
CA SER A 447 26.55 12.08 -12.75
C SER A 447 27.53 13.21 -13.16
N GLU A 448 28.46 12.91 -14.05
CA GLU A 448 29.46 13.90 -14.55
C GLU A 448 28.77 14.99 -15.36
N LYS A 449 27.80 14.65 -16.21
CA LYS A 449 27.06 15.59 -17.06
C LYS A 449 26.27 16.63 -16.25
N TYR A 450 25.75 16.23 -15.08
CA TYR A 450 24.91 17.05 -14.23
C TYR A 450 25.62 17.54 -12.97
N SER A 451 26.91 17.25 -12.81
CA SER A 451 27.69 17.56 -11.59
C SER A 451 27.03 17.11 -10.28
N LEU A 452 26.33 15.97 -10.32
CA LEU A 452 25.63 15.42 -9.18
C LEU A 452 26.53 14.45 -8.41
N LYS A 453 26.54 14.59 -7.10
CA LYS A 453 27.27 13.69 -6.21
C LYS A 453 26.42 12.44 -5.93
N THR A 454 27.00 11.26 -6.17
CA THR A 454 26.37 10.00 -5.77
C THR A 454 26.20 9.94 -4.25
N PRO A 455 24.99 9.60 -3.74
CA PRO A 455 24.81 9.41 -2.31
C PRO A 455 25.72 8.33 -1.74
N GLU A 456 26.10 8.46 -0.47
CA GLU A 456 26.86 7.44 0.24
C GLU A 456 26.01 6.19 0.49
N ASP A 457 26.69 5.05 0.63
CA ASP A 457 26.05 3.79 1.03
C ASP A 457 25.28 3.95 2.34
N ARG A 458 24.10 3.38 2.41
CA ARG A 458 23.22 3.44 3.58
C ARG A 458 23.20 2.10 4.28
N LYS A 459 23.43 2.14 5.60
CA LYS A 459 23.34 0.97 6.49
C LYS A 459 22.49 1.33 7.68
N HIS A 460 21.51 0.50 8.01
CA HIS A 460 20.64 0.74 9.14
C HIS A 460 20.14 -0.56 9.77
N LEU A 461 20.00 -0.56 11.08
CA LEU A 461 19.48 -1.67 11.87
C LEU A 461 18.16 -1.25 12.51
N SER A 462 17.08 -1.99 12.23
CA SER A 462 15.72 -1.71 12.65
C SER A 462 15.20 -2.85 13.55
N PRO A 463 15.19 -2.70 14.88
CA PRO A 463 14.61 -3.66 15.80
C PRO A 463 13.09 -3.51 15.91
N SER A 464 12.41 -4.61 16.22
CA SER A 464 10.99 -4.66 16.55
C SER A 464 10.69 -5.73 17.58
N LEU A 465 9.75 -5.46 18.47
CA LEU A 465 9.25 -6.39 19.49
C LEU A 465 7.75 -6.21 19.66
N SER A 466 7.01 -7.30 19.61
CA SER A 466 5.59 -7.31 19.91
C SER A 466 5.25 -8.42 20.91
N LEU A 467 4.34 -8.12 21.81
CA LEU A 467 3.87 -9.00 22.88
C LEU A 467 2.36 -9.12 22.82
N SER A 468 1.84 -10.30 23.07
CA SER A 468 0.41 -10.56 23.23
C SER A 468 0.22 -11.47 24.44
N TRP A 469 -0.52 -11.01 25.43
CA TRP A 469 -0.82 -11.75 26.64
C TRP A 469 -2.30 -11.99 26.77
N ARG A 470 -2.71 -13.27 26.80
CA ARG A 470 -4.09 -13.66 27.08
C ARG A 470 -4.37 -13.48 28.57
N ILE A 471 -5.18 -12.46 28.93
CA ILE A 471 -5.44 -12.09 30.30
C ILE A 471 -6.24 -13.17 31.04
N LEU A 472 -7.34 -13.60 30.45
CA LEU A 472 -8.25 -14.59 31.03
C LEU A 472 -8.11 -15.95 30.33
N PRO A 473 -8.10 -17.08 31.08
CA PRO A 473 -7.92 -18.41 30.49
C PRO A 473 -9.07 -18.82 29.57
N GLU A 474 -10.29 -18.43 29.90
CA GLU A 474 -11.51 -18.89 29.24
C GLU A 474 -12.00 -17.90 28.16
N GLU A 475 -11.58 -16.63 28.26
CA GLU A 475 -11.96 -15.56 27.33
C GLU A 475 -10.84 -15.27 26.33
N ALA A 476 -11.21 -14.96 25.10
CA ALA A 476 -10.27 -14.49 24.09
C ALA A 476 -9.99 -12.97 24.26
N LEU A 477 -9.48 -12.61 25.46
CA LEU A 477 -9.09 -11.25 25.81
C LEU A 477 -7.57 -11.15 25.88
N TYR A 478 -6.97 -10.31 25.00
CA TYR A 478 -5.54 -10.16 24.84
C TYR A 478 -5.12 -8.70 25.07
N LEU A 479 -4.10 -8.53 25.90
CA LEU A 479 -3.32 -7.29 26.01
C LEU A 479 -2.13 -7.39 25.08
N ARG A 480 -1.91 -6.38 24.26
CA ARG A 480 -0.80 -6.29 23.30
C ARG A 480 0.10 -5.11 23.61
N ALA A 481 1.39 -5.27 23.35
CA ALA A 481 2.35 -4.17 23.36
C ALA A 481 3.27 -4.30 22.14
N LEU A 482 3.63 -3.17 21.54
CA LEU A 482 4.43 -3.11 20.32
C LEU A 482 5.48 -2.00 20.43
N TYR A 483 6.70 -2.33 20.05
CA TYR A 483 7.74 -1.38 19.67
C TYR A 483 8.27 -1.75 18.28
N LYS A 484 8.44 -0.75 17.41
CA LYS A 484 9.04 -0.94 16.09
C LYS A 484 9.86 0.27 15.68
N SER A 485 11.06 0.01 15.14
CA SER A 485 11.86 0.98 14.43
C SER A 485 11.77 0.73 12.93
N THR A 486 11.55 1.77 12.14
CA THR A 486 11.52 1.68 10.67
C THR A 486 12.46 2.71 10.06
N PHE A 487 12.96 2.37 8.87
CA PHE A 487 13.92 3.17 8.12
C PHE A 487 13.44 3.30 6.68
N ARG A 488 13.31 4.55 6.19
CA ARG A 488 12.86 4.82 4.83
C ARG A 488 13.96 5.53 4.03
N MET A 489 14.36 4.92 2.93
CA MET A 489 15.25 5.55 1.96
C MET A 489 14.52 6.67 1.20
N PRO A 490 15.20 7.81 0.88
CA PRO A 490 14.68 8.78 -0.07
C PRO A 490 14.39 8.11 -1.42
N THR A 491 13.33 8.52 -2.09
CA THR A 491 12.97 8.04 -3.44
C THR A 491 13.84 8.69 -4.50
N PHE A 492 13.81 8.19 -5.72
CA PHE A 492 14.51 8.82 -6.82
C PHE A 492 13.98 10.24 -7.11
N ASN A 493 12.67 10.46 -6.96
CA ASN A 493 12.11 11.80 -7.10
C ASN A 493 12.55 12.72 -5.94
N ASP A 494 12.63 12.21 -4.70
CA ASP A 494 13.13 13.00 -3.57
C ASP A 494 14.58 13.49 -3.81
N LEU A 495 15.41 12.66 -4.44
CA LEU A 495 16.83 12.95 -4.66
C LEU A 495 17.12 13.70 -5.96
N TYR A 496 16.44 13.33 -7.06
CA TYR A 496 16.90 13.66 -8.42
C TYR A 496 15.88 14.40 -9.29
N TYR A 497 14.64 14.61 -8.85
CA TYR A 497 13.67 15.35 -9.65
C TYR A 497 14.06 16.83 -9.75
N LEU A 498 14.42 17.26 -10.90
CA LEU A 498 15.29 18.35 -11.29
C LEU A 498 15.22 19.67 -10.53
N GLN A 499 14.05 20.16 -10.18
CA GLN A 499 13.89 21.45 -9.49
C GLN A 499 13.58 21.29 -8.00
N ILE A 500 13.12 20.09 -7.61
CA ILE A 500 12.60 19.78 -6.30
C ILE A 500 13.55 18.86 -5.52
N GLY A 501 14.26 17.96 -6.23
CA GLY A 501 15.12 16.94 -5.64
C GLY A 501 16.32 17.51 -4.86
N ASN A 502 16.77 16.72 -3.87
CA ASN A 502 17.90 17.08 -3.03
C ASN A 502 18.73 15.84 -2.69
N THR A 503 19.93 15.75 -3.24
CA THR A 503 20.84 14.61 -3.02
C THR A 503 21.44 14.56 -1.61
N ALA A 504 21.32 15.63 -0.82
CA ALA A 504 21.76 15.71 0.57
C ALA A 504 20.74 15.16 1.58
N LEU A 505 19.59 14.63 1.12
CA LEU A 505 18.57 14.08 2.00
C LEU A 505 19.07 12.88 2.80
N ARG A 506 18.78 12.94 4.09
CA ARG A 506 18.96 11.82 5.01
C ARG A 506 17.72 10.92 4.98
N PRO A 507 17.88 9.60 5.17
CA PRO A 507 16.75 8.69 5.35
C PRO A 507 15.89 9.05 6.56
N GLU A 508 14.56 8.86 6.43
CA GLU A 508 13.64 9.00 7.56
C GLU A 508 13.77 7.84 8.52
N LYS A 509 13.61 8.11 9.82
CA LYS A 509 13.52 7.10 10.87
C LYS A 509 12.24 7.30 11.65
N ALA A 510 11.48 6.22 11.87
CA ALA A 510 10.30 6.25 12.71
C ALA A 510 10.42 5.22 13.83
N HIS A 511 10.02 5.64 15.04
CA HIS A 511 9.87 4.78 16.21
C HIS A 511 8.40 4.74 16.57
N GLU A 512 7.84 3.54 16.57
CA GLU A 512 6.43 3.28 16.80
C GLU A 512 6.27 2.52 18.12
N TYR A 513 5.40 3.01 18.98
CA TYR A 513 5.03 2.40 20.26
C TYR A 513 3.53 2.21 20.29
N GLY A 514 3.08 1.06 20.74
CA GLY A 514 1.66 0.74 20.83
C GLY A 514 1.32 -0.12 22.02
N ILE A 515 0.11 0.10 22.57
CA ILE A 515 -0.52 -0.76 23.54
C ILE A 515 -1.98 -0.96 23.14
N GLY A 516 -2.47 -2.17 23.18
CA GLY A 516 -3.81 -2.47 22.71
C GLY A 516 -4.48 -3.62 23.40
N LEU A 517 -5.80 -3.63 23.31
CA LEU A 517 -6.69 -4.72 23.77
C LEU A 517 -7.40 -5.31 22.58
N THR A 518 -7.51 -6.63 22.56
CA THR A 518 -8.38 -7.36 21.64
C THR A 518 -9.25 -8.32 22.43
N TRP A 519 -10.55 -8.26 22.20
CA TRP A 519 -11.50 -9.19 22.76
C TRP A 519 -12.37 -9.81 21.66
N ASN A 520 -12.56 -11.11 21.75
CA ASN A 520 -13.48 -11.84 20.86
C ASN A 520 -14.40 -12.72 21.71
N SER A 521 -15.69 -12.48 21.61
CA SER A 521 -16.68 -13.28 22.33
C SER A 521 -16.85 -14.67 21.70
N ARG A 522 -17.26 -15.62 22.50
CA ARG A 522 -17.86 -16.85 22.03
C ARG A 522 -19.32 -16.57 21.57
N ARG A 523 -19.91 -17.53 20.87
CA ARG A 523 -21.32 -17.43 20.48
C ARG A 523 -22.22 -17.26 21.70
N MET A 524 -23.08 -16.24 21.67
CA MET A 524 -24.03 -15.87 22.71
C MET A 524 -25.45 -15.83 22.12
N GLY A 525 -26.16 -16.94 22.14
CA GLY A 525 -27.52 -17.05 21.58
C GLY A 525 -27.54 -16.72 20.08
N CYS A 526 -28.23 -15.63 19.69
CA CYS A 526 -28.30 -15.15 18.31
C CYS A 526 -27.03 -14.43 17.83
N VAL A 527 -26.16 -13.97 18.74
CA VAL A 527 -24.91 -13.33 18.39
C VAL A 527 -23.85 -14.40 18.12
N LYS A 528 -23.34 -14.46 16.87
CA LYS A 528 -22.31 -15.44 16.49
C LYS A 528 -20.95 -15.10 17.09
N TYR A 529 -20.58 -13.84 17.05
CA TYR A 529 -19.37 -13.29 17.67
C TYR A 529 -19.49 -11.78 17.86
N ILE A 530 -18.69 -11.25 18.77
CA ILE A 530 -18.35 -9.83 18.88
C ILE A 530 -16.84 -9.76 18.95
N ALA A 531 -16.22 -9.00 18.06
CA ALA A 531 -14.80 -8.71 18.05
C ALA A 531 -14.58 -7.23 18.35
N LEU A 532 -13.78 -6.92 19.35
CA LEU A 532 -13.41 -5.55 19.75
C LEU A 532 -11.91 -5.39 19.72
N THR A 533 -11.43 -4.29 19.19
CA THR A 533 -10.03 -3.88 19.35
C THR A 533 -9.95 -2.41 19.77
N ALA A 534 -8.95 -2.08 20.59
CA ALA A 534 -8.63 -0.71 20.94
C ALA A 534 -7.10 -0.62 21.08
N ASP A 535 -6.46 0.26 20.30
CA ASP A 535 -5.02 0.40 20.20
C ASP A 535 -4.61 1.86 20.35
N GLY A 536 -4.00 2.20 21.49
CA GLY A 536 -3.31 3.46 21.70
C GLY A 536 -1.89 3.40 21.14
N TYR A 537 -1.42 4.47 20.51
CA TYR A 537 -0.09 4.50 19.92
C TYR A 537 0.58 5.87 20.03
N TYR A 538 1.90 5.83 19.95
CA TYR A 538 2.77 7.00 19.84
C TYR A 538 3.84 6.71 18.77
N ASN A 539 3.96 7.59 17.78
CA ASN A 539 4.97 7.49 16.74
C ASN A 539 5.83 8.75 16.76
N ASN A 540 7.15 8.56 16.73
CA ASN A 540 8.13 9.63 16.64
C ASN A 540 8.94 9.46 15.34
N VAL A 541 8.81 10.43 14.43
CA VAL A 541 9.49 10.43 13.13
C VAL A 541 10.56 11.53 13.14
N THR A 542 11.78 11.15 12.79
CA THR A 542 12.91 12.08 12.63
C THR A 542 13.37 12.11 11.18
N ASP A 543 13.95 13.24 10.76
CA ASP A 543 14.40 13.48 9.38
C ASP A 543 13.30 13.29 8.33
N LYS A 544 12.03 13.62 8.66
CA LYS A 544 10.91 13.44 7.74
C LYS A 544 11.12 14.21 6.44
N ILE A 545 11.01 13.51 5.30
CA ILE A 545 11.18 14.10 3.98
C ILE A 545 9.86 14.71 3.53
N VAL A 546 9.87 16.01 3.25
CA VAL A 546 8.71 16.76 2.78
C VAL A 546 9.10 17.71 1.66
N ALA A 547 8.15 17.98 0.76
CA ALA A 547 8.28 19.07 -0.19
C ALA A 547 7.94 20.38 0.52
N PHE A 548 8.89 21.29 0.61
CA PHE A 548 8.77 22.58 1.26
C PHE A 548 8.75 23.70 0.22
N PRO A 549 7.77 24.62 0.25
CA PRO A 549 7.75 25.77 -0.67
C PRO A 549 8.88 26.75 -0.31
N SER A 550 9.80 26.97 -1.24
CA SER A 550 10.73 28.10 -1.18
C SER A 550 10.11 29.30 -1.91
N THR A 551 10.82 30.44 -1.98
CA THR A 551 10.29 31.69 -2.57
C THR A 551 9.77 31.51 -4.01
N TYR A 552 10.36 30.59 -4.79
CA TYR A 552 10.02 30.40 -6.21
C TYR A 552 9.74 28.95 -6.63
N ILE A 553 10.26 27.97 -5.87
CA ILE A 553 10.16 26.54 -6.19
C ILE A 553 10.00 25.71 -4.93
N TRP A 554 9.37 24.57 -5.06
CA TRP A 554 9.35 23.55 -4.01
C TRP A 554 10.71 22.86 -3.93
N LYS A 555 11.17 22.53 -2.72
CA LYS A 555 12.38 21.73 -2.52
C LYS A 555 12.11 20.60 -1.54
N MET A 556 12.69 19.44 -1.81
CA MET A 556 12.69 18.34 -0.87
C MET A 556 13.67 18.62 0.26
N VAL A 557 13.20 18.57 1.49
CA VAL A 557 14.00 18.79 2.70
C VAL A 557 13.68 17.75 3.75
N ASN A 558 14.66 17.47 4.63
CA ASN A 558 14.37 16.77 5.86
C ASN A 558 13.72 17.75 6.84
N PHE A 559 12.46 17.51 7.12
CA PHE A 559 11.72 18.22 8.16
C PHE A 559 12.06 17.56 9.51
N GLY A 560 12.42 18.31 10.51
CA GLY A 560 13.05 17.82 11.72
C GLY A 560 12.31 16.66 12.42
N LYS A 561 11.36 16.97 13.31
CA LYS A 561 10.69 15.98 14.17
C LYS A 561 9.19 16.04 14.03
N VAL A 562 8.54 14.89 13.92
CA VAL A 562 7.08 14.75 13.91
C VAL A 562 6.66 13.77 15.02
N GLU A 563 5.70 14.18 15.84
CA GLU A 563 5.09 13.32 16.85
C GLU A 563 3.62 13.07 16.54
N ILE A 564 3.20 11.82 16.67
CA ILE A 564 1.84 11.38 16.38
C ILE A 564 1.33 10.53 17.54
N TRP A 565 0.29 11.01 18.22
CA TRP A 565 -0.46 10.28 19.24
C TRP A 565 -1.81 9.85 18.67
N GLY A 566 -2.29 8.68 19.02
CA GLY A 566 -3.60 8.28 18.60
C GLY A 566 -4.18 7.07 19.30
N LEU A 567 -5.48 6.87 19.04
CA LEU A 567 -6.27 5.72 19.47
C LEU A 567 -7.08 5.22 18.28
N ASP A 568 -6.91 3.97 17.93
CA ASP A 568 -7.70 3.25 16.94
C ASP A 568 -8.61 2.27 17.66
N ALA A 569 -9.91 2.26 17.33
CA ALA A 569 -10.84 1.28 17.87
C ALA A 569 -11.71 0.68 16.77
N THR A 570 -11.99 -0.61 16.88
CA THR A 570 -12.87 -1.33 15.95
C THR A 570 -13.85 -2.23 16.70
N ILE A 571 -15.04 -2.38 16.14
CA ILE A 571 -16.02 -3.37 16.55
C ILE A 571 -16.54 -4.09 15.31
N ALA A 572 -16.68 -5.40 15.41
CA ALA A 572 -17.36 -6.21 14.40
C ALA A 572 -18.23 -7.28 15.08
N THR A 573 -19.43 -7.50 14.56
CA THR A 573 -20.36 -8.50 15.08
C THR A 573 -21.19 -9.10 13.96
N GLU A 574 -21.60 -10.35 14.14
CA GLU A 574 -22.57 -11.03 13.28
C GLU A 574 -23.68 -11.62 14.15
N ILE A 575 -24.92 -11.34 13.77
CA ILE A 575 -26.14 -11.67 14.52
C ILE A 575 -27.07 -12.48 13.60
N ASP A 576 -27.51 -13.66 14.05
CA ASP A 576 -28.59 -14.43 13.43
C ASP A 576 -29.94 -13.86 13.90
N ILE A 577 -30.64 -13.10 13.05
CA ILE A 577 -31.94 -12.49 13.39
C ILE A 577 -33.05 -13.53 13.28
N ALA A 578 -32.99 -14.35 12.23
CA ALA A 578 -33.97 -15.42 11.99
C ALA A 578 -33.32 -16.51 11.13
N LYS A 579 -34.07 -17.62 10.90
CA LYS A 579 -33.61 -18.68 10.01
C LYS A 579 -33.31 -18.11 8.60
N LYS A 580 -32.07 -18.22 8.14
CA LYS A 580 -31.56 -17.65 6.88
C LYS A 580 -31.54 -16.11 6.81
N THR A 581 -31.60 -15.43 7.95
CA THR A 581 -31.47 -13.96 8.02
C THR A 581 -30.39 -13.61 9.04
N SER A 582 -29.34 -12.91 8.59
CA SER A 582 -28.25 -12.46 9.45
C SER A 582 -27.91 -11.01 9.20
N ALA A 583 -27.45 -10.31 10.23
CA ALA A 583 -26.89 -8.98 10.15
C ALA A 583 -25.42 -9.01 10.54
N MET A 584 -24.58 -8.35 9.73
CA MET A 584 -23.18 -8.11 10.04
C MET A 584 -23.01 -6.61 10.23
N LEU A 585 -22.42 -6.21 11.33
CA LEU A 585 -22.17 -4.82 11.69
C LEU A 585 -20.67 -4.65 11.96
N SER A 586 -20.09 -3.61 11.42
CA SER A 586 -18.72 -3.20 11.76
C SER A 586 -18.61 -1.69 11.85
N ALA A 587 -17.78 -1.21 12.78
CA ALA A 587 -17.44 0.18 12.89
C ALA A 587 -15.96 0.33 13.25
N SER A 588 -15.37 1.41 12.76
CA SER A 588 -13.99 1.80 13.05
C SER A 588 -13.94 3.29 13.38
N VAL A 589 -13.09 3.66 14.31
CA VAL A 589 -12.81 5.05 14.65
C VAL A 589 -11.32 5.22 14.96
N SER A 590 -10.76 6.32 14.48
CA SER A 590 -9.42 6.78 14.82
C SER A 590 -9.49 8.19 15.36
N VAL A 591 -8.87 8.41 16.51
CA VAL A 591 -8.62 9.73 17.07
C VAL A 591 -7.12 9.92 17.14
N GLN A 592 -6.60 10.99 16.54
CA GLN A 592 -5.16 11.18 16.43
C GLN A 592 -4.76 12.66 16.45
N ASP A 593 -3.54 12.93 16.90
CA ASP A 593 -2.94 14.26 16.93
C ASP A 593 -1.51 14.15 16.38
N ALA A 594 -1.33 14.59 15.13
CA ALA A 594 -0.07 14.55 14.40
C ALA A 594 0.49 15.97 14.28
N LYS A 595 1.64 16.24 14.90
CA LYS A 595 2.20 17.59 15.03
C LYS A 595 3.65 17.68 14.59
N ASP A 596 3.98 18.84 14.03
CA ASP A 596 5.38 19.28 13.90
C ASP A 596 5.97 19.58 15.28
N LYS A 597 7.09 18.94 15.58
CA LYS A 597 7.88 19.12 16.80
C LYS A 597 9.33 19.49 16.51
N THR A 598 9.56 20.08 15.33
CA THR A 598 10.87 20.57 14.92
C THR A 598 11.24 21.83 15.69
N ASP A 599 12.30 21.78 16.45
CA ASP A 599 12.79 22.94 17.21
C ASP A 599 13.14 24.10 16.25
N GLY A 600 12.66 25.30 16.58
CA GLY A 600 12.87 26.50 15.79
C GLY A 600 12.01 26.60 14.52
N SER A 601 11.13 25.62 14.23
CA SER A 601 10.20 25.70 13.11
C SER A 601 9.09 26.73 13.35
N ALA A 602 8.77 27.53 12.35
CA ALA A 602 7.63 28.46 12.38
C ALA A 602 6.27 27.73 12.53
N THR A 603 6.24 26.43 12.27
CA THR A 603 5.07 25.57 12.38
C THR A 603 5.11 24.63 13.59
N TYR A 604 6.00 24.90 14.56
CA TYR A 604 6.10 24.11 15.78
C TYR A 604 4.75 23.98 16.49
N GLY A 605 4.35 22.76 16.83
CA GLY A 605 3.07 22.47 17.48
C GLY A 605 1.85 22.47 16.55
N SER A 606 2.00 22.84 15.28
CA SER A 606 0.96 22.80 14.28
C SER A 606 0.65 21.37 13.83
N GLN A 607 -0.61 21.14 13.46
CA GLN A 607 -1.07 19.88 12.90
C GLN A 607 -0.48 19.67 11.50
N LEU A 608 -0.06 18.45 11.19
CA LEU A 608 0.43 18.11 9.85
C LEU A 608 -0.66 18.32 8.78
N PRO A 609 -0.28 18.73 7.57
CA PRO A 609 -1.23 18.87 6.45
C PRO A 609 -1.98 17.57 6.16
N TYR A 610 -3.25 17.70 5.79
CA TYR A 610 -4.14 16.60 5.40
C TYR A 610 -4.34 15.50 6.45
N THR A 611 -4.03 15.74 7.72
CA THR A 611 -4.29 14.81 8.80
C THR A 611 -5.56 15.20 9.55
N ALA A 612 -6.56 14.32 9.59
CA ALA A 612 -7.78 14.56 10.37
C ALA A 612 -7.56 14.10 11.81
N LYS A 613 -8.08 14.87 12.80
CA LYS A 613 -8.02 14.45 14.22
C LYS A 613 -8.96 13.28 14.51
N VAL A 614 -10.07 13.18 13.78
CA VAL A 614 -11.03 12.08 13.90
C VAL A 614 -11.35 11.58 12.51
N SER A 615 -11.33 10.27 12.33
CA SER A 615 -11.81 9.59 11.12
C SER A 615 -12.46 8.27 11.49
N GLY A 616 -13.30 7.73 10.61
CA GLY A 616 -13.91 6.45 10.87
C GLY A 616 -14.87 5.99 9.78
N GLY A 617 -15.31 4.74 9.93
CA GLY A 617 -16.24 4.10 9.03
C GLY A 617 -17.22 3.20 9.76
N ILE A 618 -18.39 3.03 9.16
CA ILE A 618 -19.45 2.12 9.63
C ILE A 618 -19.87 1.27 8.43
N SER A 619 -20.12 0.00 8.65
CA SER A 619 -20.71 -0.89 7.65
C SER A 619 -21.77 -1.80 8.30
N ALA A 620 -22.86 -1.99 7.60
CA ALA A 620 -23.93 -2.90 8.00
C ALA A 620 -24.35 -3.71 6.76
N ILE A 621 -24.44 -5.03 6.90
CA ILE A 621 -24.90 -5.94 5.85
C ILE A 621 -26.05 -6.74 6.43
N LEU A 622 -27.21 -6.68 5.80
CA LEU A 622 -28.39 -7.49 6.13
C LEU A 622 -28.59 -8.52 5.03
N ASN A 623 -28.34 -9.77 5.37
CA ASN A 623 -28.60 -10.91 4.50
C ASN A 623 -29.97 -11.47 4.77
N THR A 624 -30.83 -11.57 3.76
CA THR A 624 -32.15 -12.20 3.82
C THR A 624 -32.25 -13.28 2.73
N PRO A 625 -33.26 -14.17 2.77
CA PRO A 625 -33.46 -15.15 1.70
C PRO A 625 -33.75 -14.54 0.32
N TRP A 626 -34.21 -13.30 0.29
CA TRP A 626 -34.65 -12.64 -0.95
C TRP A 626 -33.60 -11.69 -1.55
N LEU A 627 -32.90 -10.95 -0.68
CA LEU A 627 -31.91 -9.96 -1.10
C LEU A 627 -30.93 -9.67 0.05
N THR A 628 -29.78 -9.13 -0.31
CA THR A 628 -28.82 -8.56 0.63
C THR A 628 -28.82 -7.06 0.51
N VAL A 629 -28.87 -6.37 1.65
CA VAL A 629 -28.73 -4.90 1.73
C VAL A 629 -27.45 -4.58 2.43
N GLY A 630 -26.60 -3.81 1.79
CA GLY A 630 -25.38 -3.24 2.36
C GLY A 630 -25.56 -1.74 2.61
N TYR A 631 -25.16 -1.27 3.77
CA TYR A 631 -25.01 0.14 4.08
C TYR A 631 -23.58 0.40 4.53
N SER A 632 -23.01 1.51 4.11
CA SER A 632 -21.71 1.93 4.58
C SER A 632 -21.61 3.46 4.69
N ALA A 633 -20.84 3.92 5.67
CA ALA A 633 -20.50 5.32 5.80
C ALA A 633 -19.02 5.47 6.13
N THR A 634 -18.40 6.54 5.62
CA THR A 634 -17.02 6.92 5.95
C THR A 634 -16.93 8.43 6.13
N GLY A 635 -16.15 8.88 7.10
CA GLY A 635 -16.01 10.30 7.35
C GLY A 635 -14.64 10.69 7.91
N GLN A 636 -14.32 11.95 7.70
CA GLN A 636 -13.13 12.60 8.25
C GLN A 636 -13.49 13.94 8.86
N GLY A 637 -12.91 14.22 10.01
CA GLY A 637 -13.05 15.49 10.69
C GLY A 637 -12.28 16.63 10.01
N LYS A 638 -12.28 17.78 10.69
CA LYS A 638 -11.54 18.98 10.28
C LYS A 638 -10.05 18.72 10.09
N ARG A 639 -9.50 19.30 9.01
CA ARG A 639 -8.06 19.21 8.67
C ARG A 639 -7.59 20.47 7.97
N TYR A 640 -6.29 20.59 7.74
CA TYR A 640 -5.67 21.72 7.05
C TYR A 640 -4.86 21.24 5.85
N SER A 641 -4.84 22.03 4.78
CA SER A 641 -4.05 21.73 3.59
C SER A 641 -2.58 22.15 3.72
N MET A 642 -2.26 23.01 4.68
CA MET A 642 -0.91 23.54 4.93
C MET A 642 -0.57 23.48 6.42
N ALA A 643 0.73 23.51 6.74
CA ALA A 643 1.23 23.39 8.10
C ALA A 643 0.89 24.58 9.01
N GLN A 644 0.61 25.77 8.46
CA GLN A 644 0.30 26.98 9.23
C GLN A 644 -1.04 26.92 9.97
N ASN A 645 -1.90 25.96 9.68
CA ASN A 645 -3.18 25.73 10.36
C ASN A 645 -4.12 26.94 10.45
N ILE A 646 -4.05 27.90 9.52
CA ILE A 646 -4.91 29.06 9.49
C ILE A 646 -6.24 28.76 8.77
N ARG A 647 -7.26 29.61 8.99
CA ARG A 647 -8.60 29.43 8.43
C ARG A 647 -8.63 29.29 6.91
N GLN A 648 -7.76 29.97 6.20
CA GLN A 648 -7.63 29.91 4.73
C GLN A 648 -7.29 28.51 4.22
N TYR A 649 -6.54 27.72 5.00
CA TYR A 649 -6.11 26.36 4.65
C TYR A 649 -7.02 25.27 5.25
N HIS A 650 -8.14 25.65 5.81
CA HIS A 650 -9.11 24.73 6.38
C HIS A 650 -9.82 23.90 5.31
N LEU A 651 -9.97 22.60 5.59
CA LEU A 651 -10.82 21.65 4.87
C LEU A 651 -11.95 21.20 5.82
N SER A 652 -13.19 21.33 5.37
CA SER A 652 -14.37 20.97 6.14
C SER A 652 -14.43 19.46 6.43
N PRO A 653 -15.03 19.06 7.56
CA PRO A 653 -15.34 17.66 7.80
C PRO A 653 -16.37 17.19 6.77
N TYR A 654 -16.42 15.89 6.51
CA TYR A 654 -17.41 15.25 5.66
C TYR A 654 -17.79 13.88 6.15
N MET A 655 -18.95 13.40 5.73
CA MET A 655 -19.40 12.03 5.92
C MET A 655 -20.15 11.55 4.68
N GLU A 656 -19.60 10.58 3.99
CA GLU A 656 -20.16 9.95 2.82
C GLU A 656 -20.93 8.69 3.20
N HIS A 657 -22.17 8.55 2.70
CA HIS A 657 -23.06 7.42 2.95
C HIS A 657 -23.35 6.68 1.64
N SER A 658 -23.32 5.36 1.67
CA SER A 658 -23.59 4.51 0.50
C SER A 658 -24.52 3.36 0.87
N VAL A 659 -25.37 2.95 -0.07
CA VAL A 659 -26.25 1.78 0.05
C VAL A 659 -26.11 0.91 -1.16
N SER A 660 -26.09 -0.40 -0.96
CA SER A 660 -26.13 -1.41 -2.01
C SER A 660 -27.28 -2.40 -1.77
N ILE A 661 -27.86 -2.89 -2.85
CA ILE A 661 -28.83 -3.98 -2.84
C ILE A 661 -28.36 -5.01 -3.84
N SER A 662 -28.25 -6.26 -3.42
CA SER A 662 -27.87 -7.34 -4.31
C SER A 662 -28.81 -8.55 -4.16
N ARG A 663 -28.95 -9.30 -5.25
CA ARG A 663 -29.70 -10.53 -5.30
C ARG A 663 -29.01 -11.55 -6.19
N ARG A 664 -28.82 -12.77 -5.64
CA ARG A 664 -28.34 -13.91 -6.39
C ARG A 664 -29.53 -14.78 -6.79
N PHE A 665 -29.53 -15.18 -8.05
CA PHE A 665 -30.49 -16.12 -8.65
C PHE A 665 -29.75 -17.37 -9.08
N ASP A 666 -30.13 -18.50 -8.55
CA ASP A 666 -29.60 -19.80 -8.94
C ASP A 666 -30.35 -20.27 -10.20
N LEU A 667 -29.62 -20.53 -11.28
CA LEU A 667 -30.17 -20.94 -12.58
C LEU A 667 -30.20 -22.45 -12.76
N GLY A 668 -29.74 -23.21 -11.78
CA GLY A 668 -29.50 -24.66 -11.88
C GLY A 668 -28.14 -24.98 -12.53
N ASN A 669 -27.76 -26.26 -12.58
CA ASN A 669 -26.48 -26.75 -13.11
C ASN A 669 -25.25 -25.99 -12.61
N SER A 670 -25.27 -25.61 -11.30
CA SER A 670 -24.21 -24.81 -10.64
C SER A 670 -23.98 -23.42 -11.25
N SER A 671 -24.92 -22.91 -12.03
CA SER A 671 -24.87 -21.57 -12.64
C SER A 671 -25.70 -20.59 -11.78
N ASN A 672 -25.23 -19.36 -11.70
CA ASN A 672 -25.95 -18.30 -10.99
C ASN A 672 -25.76 -16.92 -11.65
N ILE A 673 -26.72 -16.04 -11.41
CA ILE A 673 -26.65 -14.62 -11.75
C ILE A 673 -26.68 -13.80 -10.46
N ASN A 674 -25.73 -12.90 -10.30
CA ASN A 674 -25.75 -11.89 -9.25
C ASN A 674 -26.04 -10.50 -9.85
N LEU A 675 -27.12 -9.87 -9.39
CA LEU A 675 -27.46 -8.49 -9.75
C LEU A 675 -27.22 -7.60 -8.55
N GLN A 676 -26.60 -6.44 -8.76
CA GLN A 676 -26.33 -5.46 -7.72
C GLN A 676 -26.59 -4.06 -8.21
N LEU A 677 -27.21 -3.26 -7.34
CA LEU A 677 -27.41 -1.82 -7.49
C LEU A 677 -26.81 -1.10 -6.30
N SER A 678 -26.01 -0.07 -6.54
CA SER A 678 -25.34 0.71 -5.49
C SER A 678 -25.55 2.19 -5.72
N VAL A 679 -25.84 2.91 -4.64
CA VAL A 679 -25.91 4.38 -4.61
C VAL A 679 -24.83 4.86 -3.65
N ASN A 680 -23.83 5.56 -4.18
CA ASN A 680 -22.75 6.16 -3.40
C ASN A 680 -23.06 7.63 -3.13
N ASN A 681 -22.57 8.12 -2.00
CA ASN A 681 -22.80 9.50 -1.55
C ASN A 681 -24.29 9.90 -1.62
N ILE A 682 -25.17 9.14 -0.93
CA ILE A 682 -26.63 9.30 -0.99
C ILE A 682 -27.05 10.73 -0.61
N THR A 683 -26.37 11.31 0.37
CA THR A 683 -26.63 12.67 0.85
C THR A 683 -26.20 13.76 -0.14
N ASN A 684 -25.47 13.36 -1.20
CA ASN A 684 -24.85 14.28 -2.17
C ASN A 684 -23.93 15.31 -1.49
N GLU A 685 -23.17 14.84 -0.48
CA GLU A 685 -22.19 15.66 0.24
C GLU A 685 -21.15 16.22 -0.72
N GLN A 686 -20.90 17.53 -0.66
CA GLN A 686 -19.87 18.21 -1.42
C GLN A 686 -18.64 18.36 -0.54
N TYR A 687 -17.56 17.68 -0.88
CA TYR A 687 -16.36 17.66 -0.06
C TYR A 687 -15.09 17.56 -0.91
N GLU A 688 -13.97 17.81 -0.27
CA GLU A 688 -12.62 17.72 -0.85
C GLU A 688 -11.74 16.86 0.06
N ILE A 689 -10.97 15.95 -0.52
CA ILE A 689 -9.89 15.23 0.18
C ILE A 689 -8.61 16.05 0.07
N ILE A 690 -8.29 16.50 -1.11
CA ILE A 690 -7.23 17.46 -1.40
C ILE A 690 -7.89 18.80 -1.71
N LYS A 691 -7.38 19.88 -1.14
CA LYS A 691 -7.94 21.22 -1.32
C LYS A 691 -7.96 21.62 -2.79
N TYR A 692 -9.08 22.16 -3.24
CA TYR A 692 -9.38 22.51 -4.63
C TYR A 692 -9.57 21.32 -5.58
N TYR A 693 -9.71 20.11 -5.05
CA TYR A 693 -10.08 18.92 -5.80
C TYR A 693 -11.44 18.43 -5.32
N PRO A 694 -12.55 18.96 -5.88
CA PRO A 694 -13.89 18.54 -5.49
C PRO A 694 -14.09 17.06 -5.79
N MET A 695 -14.67 16.34 -4.84
CA MET A 695 -14.99 14.92 -4.97
C MET A 695 -16.35 14.71 -5.64
N PRO A 696 -16.60 13.54 -6.24
CA PRO A 696 -17.87 13.21 -6.86
C PRO A 696 -19.03 13.28 -5.86
N GLY A 697 -20.14 13.87 -6.29
CA GLY A 697 -21.41 13.82 -5.57
C GLY A 697 -22.10 12.47 -5.68
N ARG A 698 -23.43 12.43 -5.52
CA ARG A 698 -24.21 11.18 -5.60
C ARG A 698 -24.00 10.47 -6.93
N SER A 699 -23.69 9.16 -6.87
CA SER A 699 -23.53 8.30 -8.03
C SER A 699 -24.31 7.01 -7.92
N LEU A 700 -24.70 6.46 -9.05
CA LEU A 700 -25.38 5.18 -9.20
C LEU A 700 -24.47 4.21 -9.96
N THR A 701 -24.42 2.96 -9.51
CA THR A 701 -23.75 1.87 -10.23
C THR A 701 -24.63 0.64 -10.21
N ALA A 702 -24.81 0.01 -11.37
CA ALA A 702 -25.49 -1.27 -11.53
C ALA A 702 -24.51 -2.30 -12.06
N SER A 703 -24.56 -3.53 -11.56
CA SER A 703 -23.75 -4.64 -12.07
C SER A 703 -24.56 -5.92 -12.22
N ALA A 704 -24.18 -6.71 -13.21
CA ALA A 704 -24.66 -8.05 -13.45
C ALA A 704 -23.48 -8.98 -13.65
N THR A 705 -23.48 -10.11 -12.94
CA THR A 705 -22.41 -11.12 -13.03
C THR A 705 -23.03 -12.49 -13.15
N VAL A 706 -22.60 -13.27 -14.14
CA VAL A 706 -22.99 -14.65 -14.37
C VAL A 706 -21.81 -15.56 -14.03
N GLU A 707 -22.06 -16.63 -13.30
CA GLU A 707 -21.07 -17.66 -12.99
C GLU A 707 -21.61 -19.02 -13.44
N PHE A 708 -20.80 -19.82 -14.14
CA PHE A 708 -21.18 -21.12 -14.69
C PHE A 708 -19.98 -22.03 -14.93
#